data_7d6f862655e3e30024f6c906e9ddda82
#
_entry.id   7d6f862655e3e30024f6c906e9ddda82
#
_cell.length_a   1.000
_cell.length_b   1.000
_cell.length_c   1.000
_cell.angle_alpha   90.00
_cell.angle_beta   90.00
_cell.angle_gamma   90.00
#
_symmetry.space_group_name_H-M   'P 1'
#
loop_
_entity.id
_entity.type
_entity.pdbx_description
1 polymer ?
#
loop_
_entity_poly.entity_id
_entity_poly.type
_entity_poly.pdbx_seq_one_letter_code
_entity_poly.pdbx_strand_id
1 'polypeptide(L)'
;MIRFSLACCAFVLAVSFGQAQNSFSQAPVHLSGIYPHLAYYNSEGECGTGAVVPWAGKLWVITYGPHLPYGSSDKLYEIDENLNLRIRPESIGGTPANRMIHRESNQLFIGPYAIDAQGTPRVIPYTQLPGRPTGNARHLTDPAGKIYYASMEEGFYEVDVRSLQVTQYYEDGNVSRDRKTLTPEKPYSHLLPGAHGKGLYSGQGVLVYSNNGEPSDLALSQFDIQSGSLSEWDGKDWKVVRRNQFVEVTGPGGIYGNTDPENDPIWATGWDHKSAILGVRAKEGWTFFRFPKASHSYDGAHGWNTEWPRIRDIGSADSPRYLMTMHGMFWDFPAQFSATNTKGIRPRSAYLKVIGDFARWKERLVFGTDDSAQKEFLNKRAAKGGIEGPGQSNSNLWFTSLSLPDELGPSTANGTIWLREEVAAGISSDPMLFAGWEKKVLWIQNHGAEEVTFSIAVDREGKGKWETVDAMTLNAKESQSVIFPKNLSGEWIRLTADKTTMATAHLAFSDGDPRTETPSSLFEGVLSIDSEEMTGGLLYGLGENRRKLGIAATRYAGESVEALGYYELDENLHLVKTEDPETEAFIREKFAIPTQVFTVEEGSVLIVDDKQRRWRLPLGPDAFTAPSLRGNLRICREVATERDLFNCHGTFYELPAENADGYGKIRPIASHSYSINDYASYRGMLVMTGITPNPEINNEHLITSSDQKLTLWAGAIDDLWKMGKPTGTGGPWANSQVKAGVASDPYLFGFYDRKTLKITHDSPETVRFSIEFEPIGHGPWMEWKEVEVKAGESFELTFPEGLEARWIRFTADRDCKATTWLKYW
;
A
#
# COMPACT_ATOMS: atom_id res chain seq x y z
N MET A 1 -50.10 55.65 -62.83
CA MET A 1 -49.06 55.15 -63.75
C MET A 1 -47.83 54.99 -62.94
N ILE A 2 -47.55 53.79 -62.50
CA ILE A 2 -46.48 53.43 -61.63
C ILE A 2 -45.50 52.55 -62.40
N ARG A 3 -44.25 53.01 -62.56
CA ARG A 3 -43.19 52.18 -63.16
C ARG A 3 -42.54 51.32 -62.10
N PHE A 4 -42.48 50.00 -62.32
CA PHE A 4 -41.72 49.04 -61.63
C PHE A 4 -40.26 49.01 -62.21
N SER A 5 -39.25 49.15 -61.37
CA SER A 5 -37.84 48.84 -61.74
C SER A 5 -37.46 47.53 -61.13
N LEU A 6 -37.07 46.55 -61.97
CA LEU A 6 -36.41 45.31 -61.54
C LEU A 6 -34.92 45.61 -61.19
N ALA A 7 -34.52 45.22 -60.01
CA ALA A 7 -33.09 45.14 -59.65
C ALA A 7 -32.68 43.68 -59.63
N CYS A 8 -31.72 43.32 -60.49
CA CYS A 8 -31.07 41.99 -60.45
C CYS A 8 -30.00 41.96 -59.33
N CYS A 9 -30.23 41.12 -58.35
CA CYS A 9 -29.17 40.75 -57.43
C CYS A 9 -28.40 39.54 -57.95
N ALA A 10 -27.16 39.74 -58.32
CA ALA A 10 -26.21 38.64 -58.56
C ALA A 10 -25.68 38.10 -57.22
N PHE A 11 -25.92 36.83 -56.94
CA PHE A 11 -25.32 36.13 -55.82
C PHE A 11 -23.97 35.58 -56.26
N VAL A 12 -22.88 36.12 -55.67
CA VAL A 12 -21.54 35.54 -55.74
C VAL A 12 -21.38 34.50 -54.63
N LEU A 13 -21.35 33.22 -54.99
CA LEU A 13 -20.96 32.13 -54.08
C LEU A 13 -19.42 32.20 -53.89
N ALA A 14 -19.01 32.67 -52.73
CA ALA A 14 -17.62 32.49 -52.25
C ALA A 14 -17.49 31.11 -51.67
N VAL A 15 -16.85 30.18 -52.40
CA VAL A 15 -16.41 28.91 -51.87
C VAL A 15 -15.15 29.14 -51.05
N SER A 16 -15.30 29.21 -49.71
CA SER A 16 -14.18 29.18 -48.81
C SER A 16 -13.64 27.75 -48.72
N PHE A 17 -12.50 27.49 -49.30
CA PHE A 17 -11.68 26.35 -49.02
C PHE A 17 -11.17 26.49 -47.58
N GLY A 18 -11.84 25.84 -46.61
CA GLY A 18 -11.32 25.58 -45.31
C GLY A 18 -10.11 24.67 -45.43
N GLN A 19 -8.91 25.20 -45.24
CA GLN A 19 -7.74 24.39 -44.96
C GLN A 19 -8.02 23.64 -43.62
N ALA A 20 -8.24 22.35 -43.72
CA ALA A 20 -8.14 21.47 -42.56
C ALA A 20 -6.69 21.59 -42.08
N GLN A 21 -6.46 22.37 -41.04
CA GLN A 21 -5.24 22.24 -40.26
C GLN A 21 -5.24 20.83 -39.69
N ASN A 22 -4.37 19.98 -40.25
CA ASN A 22 -3.93 18.77 -39.55
C ASN A 22 -3.22 19.26 -38.27
N SER A 23 -3.97 19.38 -37.21
CA SER A 23 -3.38 19.39 -35.87
C SER A 23 -2.78 17.99 -35.69
N PHE A 24 -1.48 17.85 -35.86
CA PHE A 24 -0.75 16.76 -35.26
C PHE A 24 -1.04 16.88 -33.77
N SER A 25 -1.91 16.04 -33.24
CA SER A 25 -2.15 15.90 -31.82
C SER A 25 -0.81 15.46 -31.24
N GLN A 26 -0.17 16.36 -30.52
CA GLN A 26 1.02 16.05 -29.77
C GLN A 26 0.68 14.89 -28.83
N ALA A 27 1.52 13.86 -28.77
CA ALA A 27 1.27 12.73 -27.88
C ALA A 27 1.07 13.23 -26.43
N PRO A 28 0.10 12.67 -25.70
CA PRO A 28 -0.15 13.11 -24.33
C PRO A 28 1.13 13.03 -23.46
N VAL A 29 1.42 14.08 -22.70
CA VAL A 29 2.57 14.13 -21.80
C VAL A 29 2.38 13.11 -20.68
N HIS A 30 3.44 12.38 -20.36
CA HIS A 30 3.46 11.44 -19.23
C HIS A 30 4.83 11.38 -18.57
N LEU A 31 4.87 11.00 -17.30
CA LEU A 31 6.09 10.71 -16.55
C LEU A 31 5.94 9.34 -15.88
N SER A 32 6.92 8.47 -16.07
CA SER A 32 6.90 7.08 -15.56
C SER A 32 5.59 6.31 -15.83
N GLY A 33 4.93 6.61 -16.96
CA GLY A 33 3.65 5.97 -17.32
C GLY A 33 2.41 6.59 -16.68
N ILE A 34 2.55 7.69 -15.95
CA ILE A 34 1.43 8.46 -15.38
C ILE A 34 1.13 9.63 -16.31
N TYR A 35 -0.12 9.73 -16.76
CA TYR A 35 -0.63 10.80 -17.60
C TYR A 35 -1.41 11.81 -16.74
N PRO A 36 -0.89 13.01 -16.42
CA PRO A 36 -1.53 13.93 -15.48
C PRO A 36 -2.95 14.33 -15.86
N HIS A 37 -3.25 14.42 -17.17
CA HIS A 37 -4.59 14.77 -17.67
C HIS A 37 -5.63 13.67 -17.41
N LEU A 38 -5.21 12.42 -17.14
CA LEU A 38 -6.11 11.32 -16.81
C LEU A 38 -6.44 11.24 -15.31
N ALA A 39 -5.90 12.14 -14.50
CA ALA A 39 -6.23 12.17 -13.08
C ALA A 39 -7.73 12.40 -12.87
N TYR A 40 -8.33 11.59 -12.05
CA TYR A 40 -9.72 11.72 -11.67
C TYR A 40 -9.85 12.33 -10.27
N TYR A 41 -11.02 12.89 -10.03
CA TYR A 41 -11.29 13.70 -8.87
C TYR A 41 -12.26 13.02 -7.92
N ASN A 42 -11.93 13.09 -6.65
CA ASN A 42 -12.78 12.64 -5.56
C ASN A 42 -12.74 13.70 -4.45
N SER A 43 -13.88 14.33 -4.13
CA SER A 43 -14.01 15.30 -3.04
C SER A 43 -14.58 14.70 -1.77
N GLU A 44 -14.93 13.44 -1.77
CA GLU A 44 -15.41 12.74 -0.59
C GLU A 44 -14.25 12.51 0.42
N GLY A 45 -14.57 12.33 1.66
CA GLY A 45 -13.56 12.12 2.71
C GLY A 45 -12.74 10.83 2.55
N GLU A 46 -13.23 9.89 1.77
CA GLU A 46 -12.55 8.68 1.34
C GLU A 46 -12.23 8.79 -0.15
N CYS A 47 -11.19 8.13 -0.60
CA CYS A 47 -10.57 8.41 -1.87
C CYS A 47 -10.19 7.12 -2.61
N GLY A 48 -9.79 7.26 -3.86
CA GLY A 48 -9.17 6.22 -4.64
C GLY A 48 -9.97 5.70 -5.81
N THR A 49 -9.36 4.73 -6.44
CA THR A 49 -9.93 3.98 -7.54
C THR A 49 -10.84 2.87 -7.03
N GLY A 50 -12.08 2.87 -7.47
CA GLY A 50 -13.02 1.79 -7.19
C GLY A 50 -12.80 0.58 -8.07
N ALA A 51 -12.80 0.77 -9.39
CA ALA A 51 -12.60 -0.29 -10.37
C ALA A 51 -12.01 0.22 -11.69
N VAL A 52 -11.26 -0.62 -12.38
CA VAL A 52 -10.68 -0.40 -13.71
C VAL A 52 -11.03 -1.57 -14.62
N VAL A 53 -11.85 -1.35 -15.66
CA VAL A 53 -12.35 -2.46 -16.49
C VAL A 53 -12.30 -2.12 -17.97
N PRO A 54 -11.58 -2.90 -18.79
CA PRO A 54 -11.71 -2.86 -20.25
C PRO A 54 -13.06 -3.41 -20.70
N TRP A 55 -13.85 -2.59 -21.42
CA TRP A 55 -15.14 -2.99 -21.95
C TRP A 55 -15.54 -2.14 -23.16
N ALA A 56 -16.18 -2.74 -24.16
CA ALA A 56 -16.68 -2.05 -25.37
C ALA A 56 -15.61 -1.18 -26.06
N GLY A 57 -14.37 -1.66 -26.15
CA GLY A 57 -13.25 -0.95 -26.79
C GLY A 57 -12.65 0.20 -25.95
N LYS A 58 -13.08 0.40 -24.73
CA LYS A 58 -12.68 1.48 -23.84
C LYS A 58 -12.20 0.94 -22.49
N LEU A 59 -11.54 1.81 -21.74
CA LEU A 59 -11.22 1.58 -20.33
C LEU A 59 -12.22 2.38 -19.48
N TRP A 60 -12.95 1.67 -18.63
CA TRP A 60 -13.89 2.25 -17.70
C TRP A 60 -13.28 2.34 -16.32
N VAL A 61 -13.39 3.51 -15.69
CA VAL A 61 -12.87 3.77 -14.35
C VAL A 61 -13.97 4.39 -13.50
N ILE A 62 -14.08 3.92 -12.28
CA ILE A 62 -14.99 4.49 -11.28
C ILE A 62 -14.23 4.80 -10.01
N THR A 63 -14.53 5.94 -9.39
CA THR A 63 -13.94 6.37 -8.13
C THR A 63 -14.70 5.82 -6.92
N TYR A 64 -14.09 5.90 -5.75
CA TYR A 64 -14.60 5.34 -4.50
C TYR A 64 -15.50 6.35 -3.78
N GLY A 65 -16.77 6.40 -4.11
CA GLY A 65 -17.72 7.27 -3.45
C GLY A 65 -19.12 6.65 -3.33
N PRO A 66 -19.96 7.17 -2.44
CA PRO A 66 -21.29 6.65 -2.23
C PRO A 66 -22.25 7.02 -3.36
N HIS A 67 -23.20 6.16 -3.64
CA HIS A 67 -24.38 6.43 -4.48
C HIS A 67 -25.43 7.14 -3.62
N LEU A 68 -25.37 8.47 -3.61
CA LEU A 68 -26.16 9.33 -2.73
C LEU A 68 -27.34 10.01 -3.45
N PRO A 69 -28.36 10.49 -2.69
CA PRO A 69 -29.51 11.22 -3.23
C PRO A 69 -29.15 12.44 -4.08
N TYR A 70 -28.09 13.14 -3.73
CA TYR A 70 -27.67 14.37 -4.40
C TYR A 70 -26.54 14.16 -5.41
N GLY A 71 -26.19 12.92 -5.65
CA GLY A 71 -24.99 12.55 -6.38
C GLY A 71 -23.73 12.77 -5.57
N SER A 72 -22.70 11.98 -5.85
CA SER A 72 -21.35 12.20 -5.35
C SER A 72 -20.59 13.08 -6.33
N SER A 73 -19.55 13.80 -5.87
CA SER A 73 -18.57 14.43 -6.74
C SER A 73 -17.74 13.38 -7.50
N ASP A 74 -17.76 12.16 -7.04
CA ASP A 74 -17.10 11.01 -7.67
C ASP A 74 -17.79 10.64 -8.98
N LYS A 75 -17.00 10.13 -9.92
CA LYS A 75 -17.43 10.02 -11.30
C LYS A 75 -17.18 8.64 -11.90
N LEU A 76 -17.95 8.35 -12.95
CA LEU A 76 -17.66 7.31 -13.92
C LEU A 76 -16.90 7.94 -15.09
N TYR A 77 -15.74 7.38 -15.41
CA TYR A 77 -14.87 7.84 -16.49
C TYR A 77 -14.78 6.80 -17.59
N GLU A 78 -14.74 7.31 -18.82
CA GLU A 78 -14.54 6.56 -20.04
C GLU A 78 -13.24 7.05 -20.70
N ILE A 79 -12.30 6.14 -20.99
CA ILE A 79 -11.02 6.46 -21.62
C ILE A 79 -10.92 5.68 -22.93
N ASP A 80 -10.69 6.38 -24.04
CA ASP A 80 -10.54 5.77 -25.35
C ASP A 80 -9.09 5.32 -25.62
N GLU A 81 -8.89 4.73 -26.79
CA GLU A 81 -7.57 4.22 -27.20
C GLU A 81 -6.50 5.31 -27.42
N ASN A 82 -6.93 6.55 -27.63
CA ASN A 82 -6.06 7.72 -27.77
C ASN A 82 -5.80 8.42 -26.43
N LEU A 83 -6.25 7.82 -25.31
CA LEU A 83 -6.16 8.37 -23.95
C LEU A 83 -6.97 9.65 -23.76
N ASN A 84 -8.04 9.82 -24.51
CA ASN A 84 -9.01 10.87 -24.23
C ASN A 84 -9.93 10.44 -23.09
N LEU A 85 -9.95 11.23 -22.02
CA LEU A 85 -10.80 11.01 -20.85
C LEU A 85 -12.12 11.75 -21.03
N ARG A 86 -13.23 11.03 -20.81
CA ARG A 86 -14.57 11.60 -20.78
C ARG A 86 -15.25 11.27 -19.46
N ILE A 87 -15.72 12.31 -18.78
CA ILE A 87 -16.62 12.15 -17.63
C ILE A 87 -18.02 11.84 -18.16
N ARG A 88 -18.61 10.75 -17.69
CA ARG A 88 -19.95 10.36 -18.14
C ARG A 88 -21.01 11.23 -17.46
N PRO A 89 -22.00 11.76 -18.23
CA PRO A 89 -23.07 12.59 -17.65
C PRO A 89 -24.02 11.81 -16.74
N GLU A 90 -24.04 10.49 -16.83
CA GLU A 90 -24.83 9.60 -15.97
C GLU A 90 -24.20 9.40 -14.57
N SER A 91 -23.03 9.97 -14.31
CA SER A 91 -22.31 9.81 -13.05
C SER A 91 -23.10 10.30 -11.86
N ILE A 92 -23.31 9.44 -10.86
CA ILE A 92 -23.99 9.71 -9.60
C ILE A 92 -23.20 9.07 -8.43
N GLY A 93 -21.92 8.97 -8.51
CA GLY A 93 -21.11 8.29 -7.51
C GLY A 93 -20.45 7.03 -8.06
N GLY A 94 -19.68 6.41 -7.23
CA GLY A 94 -18.87 5.28 -7.58
C GLY A 94 -18.73 4.29 -6.43
N THR A 95 -17.83 3.32 -6.60
CA THR A 95 -17.62 2.31 -5.56
C THR A 95 -16.41 1.42 -5.84
N PRO A 96 -15.70 0.94 -4.81
CA PRO A 96 -14.65 -0.04 -4.99
C PRO A 96 -15.22 -1.44 -5.25
N ALA A 97 -14.43 -2.33 -5.80
CA ALA A 97 -14.66 -3.76 -5.93
C ALA A 97 -15.83 -4.23 -6.80
N ASN A 98 -16.88 -3.44 -6.95
CA ASN A 98 -18.05 -3.83 -7.71
C ASN A 98 -17.78 -3.77 -9.20
N ARG A 99 -17.56 -4.91 -9.83
CA ARG A 99 -17.49 -5.05 -11.28
C ARG A 99 -17.73 -6.49 -11.70
N MET A 100 -18.53 -6.67 -12.71
CA MET A 100 -18.80 -7.96 -13.33
C MET A 100 -19.17 -7.78 -14.81
N ILE A 101 -18.63 -8.60 -15.68
CA ILE A 101 -19.13 -8.74 -17.03
C ILE A 101 -20.14 -9.88 -17.06
N HIS A 102 -21.40 -9.53 -17.19
CA HIS A 102 -22.50 -10.49 -17.30
C HIS A 102 -22.65 -10.94 -18.75
N ARG A 103 -22.17 -12.15 -19.05
CA ARG A 103 -22.11 -12.69 -20.41
C ARG A 103 -23.46 -12.81 -21.07
N GLU A 104 -24.47 -13.29 -20.35
CA GLU A 104 -25.81 -13.59 -20.87
C GLU A 104 -26.55 -12.33 -21.31
N SER A 105 -26.34 -11.20 -20.67
CA SER A 105 -26.92 -9.91 -21.08
C SER A 105 -25.94 -9.03 -21.86
N ASN A 106 -24.68 -9.47 -22.00
CA ASN A 106 -23.60 -8.74 -22.67
C ASN A 106 -23.42 -7.32 -22.13
N GLN A 107 -23.30 -7.19 -20.80
CA GLN A 107 -23.19 -5.92 -20.09
C GLN A 107 -22.05 -5.97 -19.06
N LEU A 108 -21.39 -4.83 -18.87
CA LEU A 108 -20.55 -4.56 -17.72
C LEU A 108 -21.40 -3.93 -16.60
N PHE A 109 -21.40 -4.54 -15.42
CA PHE A 109 -21.93 -3.94 -14.19
C PHE A 109 -20.75 -3.40 -13.36
N ILE A 110 -20.69 -2.08 -13.19
CA ILE A 110 -19.63 -1.36 -12.47
C ILE A 110 -20.28 -0.22 -11.67
N GLY A 111 -20.08 -0.21 -10.33
CA GLY A 111 -20.87 0.67 -9.49
C GLY A 111 -22.36 0.46 -9.70
N PRO A 112 -23.16 1.53 -9.67
CA PRO A 112 -24.58 1.47 -9.96
C PRO A 112 -24.89 1.43 -11.47
N TYR A 113 -23.89 1.21 -12.33
CA TYR A 113 -24.04 1.31 -13.77
C TYR A 113 -24.07 -0.05 -14.45
N ALA A 114 -24.98 -0.19 -15.44
CA ALA A 114 -25.00 -1.30 -16.41
C ALA A 114 -24.63 -0.73 -17.79
N ILE A 115 -23.48 -1.13 -18.32
CA ILE A 115 -22.94 -0.61 -19.58
C ILE A 115 -23.08 -1.68 -20.66
N ASP A 116 -23.80 -1.40 -21.74
CA ASP A 116 -23.99 -2.35 -22.83
C ASP A 116 -22.73 -2.55 -23.69
N ALA A 117 -22.81 -3.46 -24.66
CA ALA A 117 -21.71 -3.75 -25.58
C ALA A 117 -21.34 -2.58 -26.52
N GLN A 118 -22.17 -1.56 -26.62
CA GLN A 118 -21.93 -0.33 -27.38
C GLN A 118 -21.30 0.75 -26.51
N GLY A 119 -21.15 0.51 -25.20
CA GLY A 119 -20.60 1.47 -24.25
C GLY A 119 -21.63 2.51 -23.78
N THR A 120 -22.92 2.17 -23.80
CA THR A 120 -23.99 3.04 -23.30
C THR A 120 -24.36 2.66 -21.87
N PRO A 121 -24.14 3.54 -20.87
CA PRO A 121 -24.48 3.26 -19.49
C PRO A 121 -25.97 3.51 -19.19
N ARG A 122 -26.54 2.64 -18.37
CA ARG A 122 -27.80 2.82 -17.67
C ARG A 122 -27.51 2.84 -16.17
N VAL A 123 -28.29 3.57 -15.39
CA VAL A 123 -28.06 3.77 -13.96
C VAL A 123 -29.13 3.06 -13.15
N ILE A 124 -28.77 2.30 -12.15
CA ILE A 124 -29.66 1.85 -11.09
C ILE A 124 -29.90 3.06 -10.16
N PRO A 125 -31.14 3.48 -9.91
CA PRO A 125 -31.40 4.65 -9.08
C PRO A 125 -30.89 4.48 -7.64
N TYR A 126 -30.30 5.53 -7.08
CA TYR A 126 -29.82 5.54 -5.68
C TYR A 126 -30.94 5.23 -4.67
N THR A 127 -32.18 5.53 -4.99
CA THR A 127 -33.36 5.22 -4.16
C THR A 127 -33.65 3.73 -4.06
N GLN A 128 -33.07 2.92 -4.97
CA GLN A 128 -33.21 1.47 -4.99
C GLN A 128 -31.91 0.75 -4.58
N LEU A 129 -30.75 1.35 -4.85
CA LEU A 129 -29.42 0.83 -4.51
C LEU A 129 -28.55 1.95 -3.92
N PRO A 130 -28.81 2.35 -2.66
CA PRO A 130 -28.06 3.42 -1.99
C PRO A 130 -26.69 2.92 -1.50
N GLY A 131 -25.90 3.86 -0.99
CA GLY A 131 -24.62 3.59 -0.34
C GLY A 131 -23.47 3.32 -1.32
N ARG A 132 -22.54 2.45 -0.95
CA ARG A 132 -21.40 2.04 -1.78
C ARG A 132 -21.60 0.61 -2.26
N PRO A 133 -22.09 0.37 -3.51
CA PRO A 133 -22.22 -0.97 -4.06
C PRO A 133 -20.84 -1.61 -4.27
N THR A 134 -20.34 -2.33 -3.28
CA THR A 134 -18.95 -2.84 -3.23
C THR A 134 -18.77 -4.23 -3.82
N GLY A 135 -19.83 -5.01 -3.91
CA GLY A 135 -19.78 -6.35 -4.47
C GLY A 135 -20.93 -6.64 -5.42
N ASN A 136 -20.68 -7.37 -6.49
CA ASN A 136 -21.70 -8.01 -7.29
C ASN A 136 -21.30 -9.45 -7.65
N ALA A 137 -22.31 -10.31 -7.84
CA ALA A 137 -22.11 -11.73 -8.16
C ALA A 137 -23.24 -12.25 -9.02
N ARG A 138 -22.98 -13.35 -9.73
CA ARG A 138 -24.00 -14.07 -10.50
C ARG A 138 -25.05 -14.65 -9.58
N HIS A 139 -26.30 -14.65 -10.01
CA HIS A 139 -27.39 -15.19 -9.21
C HIS A 139 -27.30 -16.73 -9.12
N LEU A 140 -27.62 -17.30 -7.96
CA LEU A 140 -27.46 -18.74 -7.69
C LEU A 140 -28.43 -19.61 -8.51
N THR A 141 -29.67 -19.15 -8.73
CA THR A 141 -30.73 -19.94 -9.36
C THR A 141 -31.22 -19.38 -10.70
N ASP A 142 -30.98 -18.11 -10.99
CA ASP A 142 -31.31 -17.44 -12.26
C ASP A 142 -30.13 -16.57 -12.76
N PRO A 143 -28.98 -17.21 -13.08
CA PRO A 143 -27.78 -16.48 -13.47
C PRO A 143 -27.90 -15.75 -14.83
N ALA A 144 -28.91 -16.04 -15.63
CA ALA A 144 -29.15 -15.38 -16.91
C ALA A 144 -30.01 -14.12 -16.81
N GLY A 145 -30.88 -14.05 -15.79
CA GLY A 145 -31.85 -12.95 -15.60
C GLY A 145 -31.46 -11.98 -14.50
N LYS A 146 -30.66 -12.41 -13.53
CA LYS A 146 -30.42 -11.67 -12.28
C LYS A 146 -28.98 -11.72 -11.80
N ILE A 147 -28.63 -10.75 -10.98
CA ILE A 147 -27.36 -10.66 -10.26
C ILE A 147 -27.60 -10.21 -8.84
N TYR A 148 -26.64 -10.48 -7.94
CA TYR A 148 -26.64 -9.94 -6.59
C TYR A 148 -25.74 -8.70 -6.51
N TYR A 149 -26.10 -7.82 -5.60
CA TYR A 149 -25.31 -6.68 -5.15
C TYR A 149 -25.20 -6.65 -3.64
N ALA A 150 -24.03 -6.28 -3.13
CA ALA A 150 -23.86 -5.82 -1.76
C ALA A 150 -23.40 -4.38 -1.78
N SER A 151 -23.95 -3.57 -0.90
CA SER A 151 -23.47 -2.21 -0.65
C SER A 151 -22.93 -2.11 0.78
N MET A 152 -21.80 -1.44 0.91
CA MET A 152 -21.25 -1.11 2.22
C MET A 152 -22.25 -0.22 2.96
N GLU A 153 -22.56 -0.60 4.21
CA GLU A 153 -23.38 0.20 5.12
C GLU A 153 -24.89 0.22 4.84
N GLU A 154 -25.36 -0.43 3.77
CA GLU A 154 -26.78 -0.39 3.40
C GLU A 154 -27.44 -1.77 3.28
N GLY A 155 -26.85 -2.75 2.59
CA GLY A 155 -27.46 -4.05 2.51
C GLY A 155 -27.06 -4.97 1.35
N PHE A 156 -27.94 -5.95 1.14
CA PHE A 156 -27.79 -6.99 0.12
C PHE A 156 -29.04 -7.06 -0.76
N TYR A 157 -28.83 -7.09 -2.09
CA TYR A 157 -29.86 -6.89 -3.09
C TYR A 157 -29.78 -7.89 -4.21
N GLU A 158 -30.94 -8.11 -4.85
CA GLU A 158 -31.08 -8.78 -6.14
C GLU A 158 -31.41 -7.72 -7.20
N VAL A 159 -30.81 -7.78 -8.38
CA VAL A 159 -31.05 -6.88 -9.50
C VAL A 159 -31.37 -7.68 -10.76
N ASP A 160 -32.49 -7.36 -11.43
CA ASP A 160 -32.82 -7.85 -12.77
C ASP A 160 -31.91 -7.17 -13.80
N VAL A 161 -31.16 -7.94 -14.60
CA VAL A 161 -30.12 -7.43 -15.51
C VAL A 161 -30.68 -6.62 -16.69
N ARG A 162 -31.95 -6.77 -17.01
CA ARG A 162 -32.58 -6.09 -18.16
C ARG A 162 -33.33 -4.82 -17.74
N SER A 163 -34.20 -4.93 -16.74
CA SER A 163 -35.02 -3.82 -16.23
C SER A 163 -34.26 -2.93 -15.22
N LEU A 164 -33.19 -3.44 -14.59
CA LEU A 164 -32.50 -2.85 -13.45
C LEU A 164 -33.38 -2.66 -12.22
N GLN A 165 -34.48 -3.42 -12.12
CA GLN A 165 -35.32 -3.44 -10.92
C GLN A 165 -34.55 -4.12 -9.78
N VAL A 166 -34.59 -3.50 -8.59
CA VAL A 166 -33.89 -3.94 -7.39
C VAL A 166 -34.88 -4.49 -6.37
N THR A 167 -34.49 -5.62 -5.74
CA THR A 167 -35.17 -6.18 -4.57
C THR A 167 -34.16 -6.28 -3.42
N GLN A 168 -34.40 -5.60 -2.30
CA GLN A 168 -33.56 -5.72 -1.11
C GLN A 168 -33.92 -6.99 -0.33
N TYR A 169 -32.90 -7.78 0.03
CA TYR A 169 -33.06 -8.98 0.83
C TYR A 169 -32.71 -8.75 2.30
N TYR A 170 -31.62 -8.04 2.57
CA TYR A 170 -31.11 -7.81 3.92
C TYR A 170 -30.59 -6.39 4.06
N GLU A 171 -30.76 -5.81 5.26
CA GLU A 171 -30.09 -4.58 5.65
C GLU A 171 -28.70 -4.88 6.21
N ASP A 172 -27.74 -3.98 5.99
CA ASP A 172 -26.43 -4.03 6.61
C ASP A 172 -26.54 -3.71 8.11
N GLY A 173 -25.57 -4.22 8.91
CA GLY A 173 -25.51 -3.97 10.34
C GLY A 173 -25.36 -2.49 10.73
N ASN A 174 -24.85 -1.62 9.84
CA ASN A 174 -24.75 -0.18 10.08
C ASN A 174 -26.10 0.52 9.99
N VAL A 175 -26.99 0.08 9.11
CA VAL A 175 -28.32 0.65 8.90
C VAL A 175 -29.34 0.01 9.84
N SER A 176 -29.16 -1.25 10.14
CA SER A 176 -30.05 -2.04 11.00
C SER A 176 -30.21 -1.43 12.38
N ARG A 177 -31.43 -1.43 12.89
CA ARG A 177 -31.73 -1.05 14.26
C ARG A 177 -31.02 -1.93 15.31
N ASP A 178 -30.59 -3.11 14.91
CA ASP A 178 -29.83 -4.05 15.74
C ASP A 178 -28.39 -3.63 15.98
N ARG A 179 -27.87 -2.65 15.24
CA ARG A 179 -26.49 -2.13 15.40
C ARG A 179 -26.14 -1.80 16.86
N LYS A 180 -27.11 -1.25 17.60
CA LYS A 180 -26.91 -0.89 19.02
C LYS A 180 -26.83 -2.11 19.95
N THR A 181 -27.21 -3.29 19.48
CA THR A 181 -27.19 -4.53 20.24
C THR A 181 -26.01 -5.41 19.88
N LEU A 182 -25.15 -4.98 18.93
CA LEU A 182 -23.91 -5.65 18.60
C LEU A 182 -22.93 -5.57 19.77
N THR A 183 -22.34 -6.69 20.12
CA THR A 183 -21.32 -6.79 21.16
C THR A 183 -20.10 -7.55 20.60
N PRO A 184 -18.92 -7.54 21.26
CA PRO A 184 -17.79 -8.36 20.84
C PRO A 184 -18.12 -9.85 20.69
N GLU A 185 -19.04 -10.36 21.53
CA GLU A 185 -19.51 -11.76 21.46
C GLU A 185 -20.59 -11.97 20.39
N LYS A 186 -21.23 -10.86 19.99
CA LYS A 186 -22.33 -10.85 19.03
C LYS A 186 -22.12 -9.73 18.01
N PRO A 187 -21.04 -9.85 17.18
CA PRO A 187 -20.56 -8.76 16.35
C PRO A 187 -21.35 -8.54 15.05
N TYR A 188 -22.37 -9.34 14.80
CA TYR A 188 -23.21 -9.20 13.60
C TYR A 188 -24.65 -8.92 13.96
N SER A 189 -25.27 -8.20 13.05
CA SER A 189 -26.73 -8.27 12.91
C SER A 189 -27.13 -9.72 12.51
N HIS A 190 -28.33 -10.14 12.92
CA HIS A 190 -28.93 -11.38 12.42
C HIS A 190 -29.37 -11.26 10.95
N LEU A 191 -29.31 -10.05 10.39
CA LEU A 191 -29.76 -9.74 9.03
C LEU A 191 -28.65 -9.97 8.00
N LEU A 192 -27.43 -9.45 8.26
CA LEU A 192 -26.30 -9.58 7.34
C LEU A 192 -25.00 -9.65 8.15
N PRO A 193 -24.09 -10.63 7.87
CA PRO A 193 -22.83 -10.74 8.60
C PRO A 193 -21.88 -9.60 8.35
N GLY A 194 -21.53 -8.83 9.38
CA GLY A 194 -20.61 -7.72 9.35
C GLY A 194 -21.26 -6.39 8.92
N ALA A 195 -20.50 -5.31 8.99
CA ALA A 195 -20.97 -3.94 8.81
C ALA A 195 -20.31 -3.20 7.64
N HIS A 196 -19.25 -3.76 7.06
CA HIS A 196 -18.51 -3.16 5.95
C HIS A 196 -18.29 -4.16 4.82
N GLY A 197 -19.38 -4.47 4.11
CA GLY A 197 -19.36 -5.38 2.96
C GLY A 197 -18.41 -4.95 1.87
N LYS A 198 -17.70 -5.90 1.29
CA LYS A 198 -16.70 -5.67 0.24
C LYS A 198 -16.99 -6.49 -1.01
N GLY A 199 -16.54 -7.71 -1.10
CA GLY A 199 -16.67 -8.54 -2.27
C GLY A 199 -17.81 -9.55 -2.20
N LEU A 200 -18.34 -9.91 -3.34
CA LEU A 200 -19.27 -11.03 -3.56
C LEU A 200 -18.75 -11.93 -4.67
N TYR A 201 -18.93 -13.23 -4.51
CA TYR A 201 -18.70 -14.19 -5.58
C TYR A 201 -19.58 -15.43 -5.38
N SER A 202 -20.13 -15.96 -6.46
CA SER A 202 -20.98 -17.14 -6.42
C SER A 202 -20.32 -18.36 -7.07
N GLY A 203 -20.49 -19.51 -6.48
CA GLY A 203 -20.01 -20.79 -7.00
C GLY A 203 -20.27 -21.91 -6.00
N GLN A 204 -20.22 -23.15 -6.44
CA GLN A 204 -20.38 -24.34 -5.61
C GLN A 204 -21.69 -24.34 -4.78
N GLY A 205 -22.75 -23.75 -5.33
CA GLY A 205 -24.06 -23.66 -4.68
C GLY A 205 -24.19 -22.59 -3.59
N VAL A 206 -23.20 -21.74 -3.39
CA VAL A 206 -23.23 -20.68 -2.38
C VAL A 206 -22.84 -19.31 -2.95
N LEU A 207 -23.25 -18.26 -2.25
CA LEU A 207 -22.71 -16.91 -2.39
C LEU A 207 -21.72 -16.66 -1.26
N VAL A 208 -20.52 -16.22 -1.60
CA VAL A 208 -19.49 -15.84 -0.62
C VAL A 208 -19.44 -14.33 -0.50
N TYR A 209 -19.46 -13.84 0.74
CA TYR A 209 -19.46 -12.42 1.08
C TYR A 209 -18.28 -12.10 2.00
N SER A 210 -17.53 -11.10 1.62
CA SER A 210 -16.41 -10.58 2.40
C SER A 210 -16.75 -9.28 3.10
N ASN A 211 -16.11 -9.07 4.26
CA ASN A 211 -16.28 -7.88 5.09
C ASN A 211 -14.94 -7.52 5.74
N ASN A 212 -14.56 -6.24 5.77
CA ASN A 212 -13.27 -5.82 6.33
C ASN A 212 -13.39 -5.07 7.65
N GLY A 213 -14.55 -4.97 8.24
CA GLY A 213 -14.69 -4.30 9.51
C GLY A 213 -16.02 -4.50 10.19
N GLU A 214 -16.10 -4.03 11.40
CA GLU A 214 -17.28 -3.97 12.23
C GLU A 214 -17.27 -2.67 13.01
N PRO A 215 -18.43 -2.12 13.39
CA PRO A 215 -18.47 -0.92 14.20
C PRO A 215 -17.90 -1.23 15.59
N SER A 216 -16.64 -0.92 15.79
CA SER A 216 -15.94 -1.03 17.07
C SER A 216 -14.95 0.11 17.19
N ASP A 217 -15.15 0.99 18.16
CA ASP A 217 -14.24 2.09 18.45
C ASP A 217 -12.82 1.60 18.81
N LEU A 218 -12.73 0.42 19.42
CA LEU A 218 -11.44 -0.21 19.72
C LEU A 218 -10.69 -0.63 18.45
N ALA A 219 -11.38 -1.17 17.47
CA ALA A 219 -10.78 -1.60 16.21
C ALA A 219 -10.20 -0.43 15.40
N LEU A 220 -10.72 0.80 15.60
CA LEU A 220 -10.17 2.01 14.97
C LEU A 220 -8.85 2.48 15.57
N SER A 221 -8.54 2.06 16.78
CA SER A 221 -7.36 2.53 17.55
C SER A 221 -6.35 1.43 17.89
N GLN A 222 -6.74 0.17 17.80
CA GLN A 222 -5.91 -0.98 18.18
C GLN A 222 -5.81 -1.97 17.03
N PHE A 223 -4.60 -2.17 16.52
CA PHE A 223 -4.32 -2.99 15.35
C PHE A 223 -4.58 -4.50 15.56
N ASP A 224 -4.59 -4.98 16.79
CA ASP A 224 -4.72 -6.41 17.15
C ASP A 224 -6.17 -6.85 17.43
N ILE A 225 -7.12 -5.94 17.36
CA ILE A 225 -8.55 -6.27 17.50
C ILE A 225 -9.02 -7.03 16.25
N GLN A 226 -9.58 -8.22 16.48
CA GLN A 226 -10.15 -9.02 15.41
C GLN A 226 -11.43 -8.38 14.88
N SER A 227 -11.46 -8.10 13.58
CA SER A 227 -12.63 -7.52 12.91
C SER A 227 -12.81 -8.13 11.52
N GLY A 228 -13.96 -7.87 10.90
CA GLY A 228 -14.30 -8.41 9.59
C GLY A 228 -14.80 -9.85 9.61
N SER A 229 -15.20 -10.34 8.46
CA SER A 229 -15.68 -11.71 8.29
C SER A 229 -15.61 -12.19 6.84
N LEU A 230 -15.51 -13.48 6.67
CA LEU A 230 -15.83 -14.21 5.46
C LEU A 230 -17.05 -15.07 5.75
N SER A 231 -18.10 -14.97 4.95
CA SER A 231 -19.37 -15.63 5.18
C SER A 231 -19.91 -16.27 3.91
N GLU A 232 -20.71 -17.31 4.07
CA GLU A 232 -21.43 -18.01 3.00
C GLU A 232 -22.94 -17.85 3.18
N TRP A 233 -23.65 -17.79 2.06
CA TRP A 233 -25.12 -17.82 1.99
C TRP A 233 -25.55 -18.92 1.01
N ASP A 234 -26.42 -19.81 1.45
CA ASP A 234 -26.93 -20.95 0.67
C ASP A 234 -28.24 -20.64 -0.09
N GLY A 235 -28.64 -19.38 -0.11
CA GLY A 235 -29.93 -18.94 -0.64
C GLY A 235 -31.00 -18.75 0.44
N LYS A 236 -30.69 -19.08 1.70
CA LYS A 236 -31.58 -18.95 2.85
C LYS A 236 -30.86 -18.38 4.07
N ASP A 237 -29.81 -19.05 4.52
CA ASP A 237 -29.15 -18.79 5.77
C ASP A 237 -27.68 -18.36 5.56
N TRP A 238 -27.23 -17.40 6.37
CA TRP A 238 -25.84 -16.99 6.42
C TRP A 238 -25.05 -17.85 7.43
N LYS A 239 -23.85 -18.22 7.02
CA LYS A 239 -22.87 -18.89 7.89
C LYS A 239 -21.56 -18.11 7.86
N VAL A 240 -21.08 -17.69 9.04
CA VAL A 240 -19.72 -17.13 9.17
C VAL A 240 -18.70 -18.26 9.07
N VAL A 241 -17.78 -18.11 8.15
CA VAL A 241 -16.68 -19.07 7.89
C VAL A 241 -15.48 -18.75 8.75
N ARG A 242 -15.07 -17.47 8.75
CA ARG A 242 -13.88 -17.02 9.47
C ARG A 242 -14.00 -15.56 9.85
N ARG A 243 -13.44 -15.23 11.03
CA ARG A 243 -13.32 -13.86 11.54
C ARG A 243 -11.93 -13.32 11.24
N ASN A 244 -11.80 -12.53 10.23
CA ASN A 244 -10.67 -11.67 9.85
C ASN A 244 -11.20 -10.68 8.82
N GLN A 245 -10.41 -9.65 8.50
CA GLN A 245 -10.73 -8.74 7.43
C GLN A 245 -10.57 -9.46 6.09
N PHE A 246 -11.62 -9.41 5.24
CA PHE A 246 -11.58 -9.93 3.88
C PHE A 246 -12.12 -8.87 2.92
N VAL A 247 -11.54 -8.79 1.73
CA VAL A 247 -11.93 -7.81 0.71
C VAL A 247 -12.29 -8.50 -0.61
N GLU A 248 -11.33 -9.05 -1.32
CA GLU A 248 -11.58 -9.71 -2.59
C GLU A 248 -12.17 -11.10 -2.39
N VAL A 249 -13.23 -11.39 -3.15
CA VAL A 249 -13.70 -12.76 -3.38
C VAL A 249 -13.80 -12.95 -4.88
N THR A 250 -13.15 -13.97 -5.43
CA THR A 250 -13.06 -14.23 -6.87
C THR A 250 -12.84 -15.73 -7.14
N GLY A 251 -12.57 -16.10 -8.36
CA GLY A 251 -12.23 -17.47 -8.78
C GLY A 251 -11.54 -17.45 -10.14
N PRO A 252 -11.31 -18.61 -10.77
CA PRO A 252 -10.68 -18.73 -12.07
C PRO A 252 -11.40 -17.97 -13.19
N GLY A 253 -12.72 -17.75 -13.05
CA GLY A 253 -13.51 -16.96 -14.00
C GLY A 253 -13.39 -15.44 -13.81
N GLY A 254 -12.80 -14.97 -12.73
CA GLY A 254 -12.61 -13.55 -12.44
C GLY A 254 -13.89 -12.74 -12.58
N ILE A 255 -13.83 -11.60 -13.25
CA ILE A 255 -14.98 -10.69 -13.45
C ILE A 255 -16.12 -11.27 -14.30
N TYR A 256 -15.90 -12.41 -14.96
CA TYR A 256 -16.92 -13.11 -15.75
C TYR A 256 -17.69 -14.15 -14.92
N GLY A 257 -17.25 -14.47 -13.72
CA GLY A 257 -17.72 -15.61 -12.93
C GLY A 257 -17.14 -16.93 -13.43
N ASN A 258 -17.12 -17.93 -12.56
CA ASN A 258 -16.56 -19.25 -12.86
C ASN A 258 -17.23 -19.90 -14.06
N THR A 259 -16.44 -20.56 -14.90
CA THR A 259 -16.92 -21.26 -16.10
C THR A 259 -17.60 -22.59 -15.71
N ASP A 260 -17.06 -23.27 -14.71
CA ASP A 260 -17.68 -24.43 -14.05
C ASP A 260 -18.05 -24.06 -12.61
N PRO A 261 -19.20 -23.39 -12.39
CA PRO A 261 -19.58 -22.90 -11.08
C PRO A 261 -19.82 -24.00 -10.03
N GLU A 262 -19.92 -25.25 -10.44
CA GLU A 262 -20.07 -26.37 -9.50
C GLU A 262 -18.72 -26.87 -8.96
N ASN A 263 -17.63 -26.75 -9.72
CA ASN A 263 -16.35 -27.38 -9.40
C ASN A 263 -15.20 -26.37 -9.24
N ASP A 264 -15.24 -25.24 -9.96
CA ASP A 264 -14.19 -24.22 -9.85
C ASP A 264 -14.07 -23.68 -8.43
N PRO A 265 -12.85 -23.47 -7.91
CA PRO A 265 -12.64 -22.94 -6.57
C PRO A 265 -13.10 -21.49 -6.45
N ILE A 266 -13.36 -21.07 -5.21
CA ILE A 266 -13.52 -19.66 -4.86
C ILE A 266 -12.32 -19.25 -4.00
N TRP A 267 -11.73 -18.11 -4.33
CA TRP A 267 -10.59 -17.52 -3.61
C TRP A 267 -11.05 -16.28 -2.85
N ALA A 268 -10.62 -16.15 -1.61
CA ALA A 268 -10.89 -14.98 -0.77
C ALA A 268 -9.58 -14.44 -0.21
N THR A 269 -9.28 -13.16 -0.42
CA THR A 269 -8.10 -12.50 0.13
C THR A 269 -8.46 -11.58 1.27
N GLY A 270 -7.65 -11.64 2.32
CA GLY A 270 -7.83 -10.86 3.53
C GLY A 270 -6.53 -10.73 4.30
N TRP A 271 -6.63 -10.24 5.53
CA TRP A 271 -5.47 -10.09 6.42
C TRP A 271 -5.89 -10.00 7.89
N ASP A 272 -4.91 -10.12 8.74
CA ASP A 272 -4.91 -9.65 10.13
C ASP A 272 -3.58 -8.89 10.39
N HIS A 273 -3.39 -8.41 11.60
CA HIS A 273 -2.14 -7.71 11.98
C HIS A 273 -0.89 -8.61 11.86
N LYS A 274 -1.04 -9.92 11.79
CA LYS A 274 0.06 -10.90 11.72
C LYS A 274 0.54 -11.14 10.29
N SER A 275 -0.38 -11.32 9.34
CA SER A 275 -0.07 -11.74 7.97
C SER A 275 -1.23 -11.45 7.02
N ALA A 276 -0.98 -11.54 5.73
CA ALA A 276 -2.06 -11.65 4.76
C ALA A 276 -2.64 -13.07 4.75
N ILE A 277 -3.88 -13.22 4.27
CA ILE A 277 -4.65 -14.47 4.32
C ILE A 277 -5.25 -14.76 2.95
N LEU A 278 -5.13 -16.01 2.49
CA LEU A 278 -5.85 -16.53 1.32
C LEU A 278 -6.72 -17.70 1.77
N GLY A 279 -8.02 -17.58 1.55
CA GLY A 279 -8.95 -18.69 1.64
C GLY A 279 -9.18 -19.34 0.28
N VAL A 280 -9.23 -20.65 0.22
CA VAL A 280 -9.68 -21.39 -0.94
C VAL A 280 -10.82 -22.30 -0.56
N ARG A 281 -11.95 -22.15 -1.26
CA ARG A 281 -13.13 -22.99 -1.10
C ARG A 281 -13.14 -24.12 -2.11
N ALA A 282 -13.36 -25.33 -1.63
CA ALA A 282 -13.75 -26.52 -2.39
C ALA A 282 -15.11 -27.04 -1.88
N LYS A 283 -15.65 -28.06 -2.51
CA LYS A 283 -16.94 -28.66 -2.07
C LYS A 283 -16.92 -29.13 -0.62
N GLU A 284 -15.77 -29.56 -0.14
CA GLU A 284 -15.55 -30.07 1.22
C GLU A 284 -15.44 -28.96 2.28
N GLY A 285 -15.29 -27.72 1.85
CA GLY A 285 -15.15 -26.57 2.73
C GLY A 285 -13.97 -25.66 2.39
N TRP A 286 -13.55 -24.89 3.37
CA TRP A 286 -12.48 -23.90 3.25
C TRP A 286 -11.15 -24.41 3.78
N THR A 287 -10.07 -24.04 3.05
CA THR A 287 -8.68 -24.15 3.53
C THR A 287 -8.08 -22.74 3.51
N PHE A 288 -7.33 -22.39 4.55
CA PHE A 288 -6.72 -21.07 4.70
C PHE A 288 -5.20 -21.15 4.70
N PHE A 289 -4.58 -20.15 4.09
CA PHE A 289 -3.14 -19.99 3.95
C PHE A 289 -2.75 -18.59 4.40
N ARG A 290 -1.54 -18.44 4.95
CA ARG A 290 -0.94 -17.16 5.32
C ARG A 290 0.15 -16.77 4.37
N PHE A 291 0.33 -15.45 4.19
CA PHE A 291 1.36 -14.84 3.35
C PHE A 291 2.12 -13.80 4.15
N PRO A 292 3.46 -13.71 3.96
CA PRO A 292 4.19 -12.60 4.50
C PRO A 292 3.82 -11.31 3.77
N LYS A 293 4.00 -10.17 4.43
CA LYS A 293 3.72 -8.83 3.92
C LYS A 293 5.02 -8.10 3.62
N ALA A 294 5.08 -7.37 2.52
CA ALA A 294 6.16 -6.41 2.26
C ALA A 294 5.88 -5.07 2.93
N SER A 295 4.63 -4.64 2.94
CA SER A 295 4.17 -3.42 3.61
C SER A 295 3.23 -3.76 4.77
N HIS A 296 3.38 -3.04 5.88
CA HIS A 296 2.53 -3.13 7.05
C HIS A 296 1.63 -1.89 7.25
N SER A 297 1.56 -1.01 6.26
CA SER A 297 0.78 0.24 6.35
C SER A 297 -0.70 0.01 6.66
N TYR A 298 -1.23 -1.14 6.26
CA TYR A 298 -2.65 -1.49 6.42
C TYR A 298 -2.89 -2.65 7.40
N ASP A 299 -2.02 -2.79 8.39
CA ASP A 299 -2.17 -3.82 9.43
C ASP A 299 -3.34 -3.56 10.38
N GLY A 300 -3.79 -2.31 10.44
CA GLY A 300 -4.86 -1.90 11.34
C GLY A 300 -6.13 -2.71 11.16
N ALA A 301 -6.82 -2.96 12.26
CA ALA A 301 -8.16 -3.54 12.26
C ALA A 301 -9.16 -2.48 11.79
N HIS A 302 -10.05 -2.82 10.92
CA HIS A 302 -11.01 -1.91 10.32
C HIS A 302 -10.33 -0.84 9.46
N GLY A 303 -9.79 -1.25 8.32
CA GLY A 303 -9.05 -0.35 7.45
C GLY A 303 -9.92 0.66 6.72
N TRP A 304 -9.56 1.91 6.82
CA TRP A 304 -9.79 2.91 5.78
C TRP A 304 -8.93 2.58 4.57
N ASN A 305 -8.78 1.30 4.32
CA ASN A 305 -7.82 0.74 3.40
C ASN A 305 -8.29 0.96 1.97
N THR A 306 -7.53 1.70 1.22
CA THR A 306 -7.72 1.94 -0.21
C THR A 306 -6.80 1.09 -1.08
N GLU A 307 -5.85 0.37 -0.46
CA GLU A 307 -5.16 -0.74 -1.11
C GLU A 307 -6.03 -1.99 -1.04
N TRP A 308 -6.52 -2.42 -2.20
CA TRP A 308 -7.40 -3.56 -2.27
C TRP A 308 -6.64 -4.79 -2.75
N PRO A 309 -6.47 -5.83 -1.92
CA PRO A 309 -5.95 -7.11 -2.39
C PRO A 309 -6.75 -7.58 -3.60
N ARG A 310 -6.07 -7.91 -4.70
CA ARG A 310 -6.70 -8.30 -5.97
C ARG A 310 -6.01 -9.50 -6.58
N ILE A 311 -6.79 -10.36 -7.22
CA ILE A 311 -6.33 -11.41 -8.12
C ILE A 311 -6.97 -11.14 -9.48
N ARG A 312 -6.17 -10.85 -10.52
CA ARG A 312 -6.65 -10.52 -11.87
C ARG A 312 -5.90 -11.32 -12.92
N ASP A 313 -6.65 -11.77 -13.92
CA ASP A 313 -6.05 -12.30 -15.14
C ASP A 313 -5.46 -11.15 -15.97
N ILE A 314 -4.16 -11.18 -16.16
CA ILE A 314 -3.38 -10.27 -17.02
C ILE A 314 -2.84 -10.97 -18.26
N GLY A 315 -3.21 -12.23 -18.47
CA GLY A 315 -2.84 -13.04 -19.61
C GLY A 315 -3.59 -12.67 -20.88
N SER A 316 -3.40 -13.48 -21.92
CA SER A 316 -4.22 -13.44 -23.11
C SER A 316 -5.39 -14.41 -22.99
N ALA A 317 -6.38 -14.29 -23.90
CA ALA A 317 -7.53 -15.20 -23.91
C ALA A 317 -7.12 -16.69 -23.99
N ASP A 318 -6.02 -16.99 -24.67
CA ASP A 318 -5.53 -18.36 -24.85
C ASP A 318 -4.51 -18.80 -23.80
N SER A 319 -4.03 -17.87 -22.96
CA SER A 319 -3.02 -18.12 -21.95
C SER A 319 -3.27 -17.27 -20.71
N PRO A 320 -4.17 -17.69 -19.82
CA PRO A 320 -4.44 -16.99 -18.57
C PRO A 320 -3.17 -16.88 -17.70
N ARG A 321 -2.90 -15.71 -17.16
CA ARG A 321 -1.83 -15.45 -16.21
C ARG A 321 -2.34 -14.50 -15.14
N TYR A 322 -2.36 -14.95 -13.91
CA TYR A 322 -2.90 -14.13 -12.81
C TYR A 322 -1.78 -13.38 -12.09
N LEU A 323 -2.04 -12.10 -11.88
CA LEU A 323 -1.28 -11.27 -10.95
C LEU A 323 -2.13 -11.07 -9.69
N MET A 324 -1.50 -11.26 -8.54
CA MET A 324 -2.10 -10.88 -7.25
C MET A 324 -1.34 -9.67 -6.69
N THR A 325 -2.09 -8.70 -6.16
CA THR A 325 -1.56 -7.58 -5.38
C THR A 325 -2.02 -7.71 -3.94
N MET A 326 -1.10 -7.60 -2.98
CA MET A 326 -1.45 -7.71 -1.57
C MET A 326 -0.33 -7.14 -0.69
N HIS A 327 -0.68 -6.15 0.15
CA HIS A 327 0.22 -5.55 1.14
C HIS A 327 1.62 -5.18 0.60
N GLY A 328 1.63 -4.38 -0.50
CA GLY A 328 2.86 -3.84 -1.08
C GLY A 328 3.71 -4.85 -1.84
N MET A 329 3.17 -6.00 -2.23
CA MET A 329 3.84 -7.05 -2.98
C MET A 329 3.03 -7.50 -4.17
N PHE A 330 3.69 -7.65 -5.33
CA PHE A 330 3.17 -8.38 -6.48
C PHE A 330 3.48 -9.87 -6.35
N TRP A 331 2.50 -10.69 -6.73
CA TRP A 331 2.59 -12.14 -6.67
C TRP A 331 2.21 -12.75 -8.02
N ASP A 332 2.99 -13.69 -8.49
CA ASP A 332 2.54 -14.61 -9.53
C ASP A 332 1.55 -15.61 -8.89
N PHE A 333 0.35 -15.72 -9.48
CA PHE A 333 -0.72 -16.55 -8.93
C PHE A 333 -1.12 -17.62 -9.94
N PRO A 334 -1.07 -18.93 -9.60
CA PRO A 334 -1.39 -19.99 -10.54
C PRO A 334 -2.89 -20.11 -10.79
N ALA A 335 -3.30 -20.14 -12.06
CA ALA A 335 -4.70 -20.27 -12.48
C ALA A 335 -5.40 -21.53 -11.93
N GLN A 336 -4.64 -22.61 -11.69
CA GLN A 336 -5.14 -23.88 -11.18
C GLN A 336 -5.01 -24.03 -9.66
N PHE A 337 -4.84 -22.93 -8.93
CA PHE A 337 -4.79 -22.95 -7.47
C PHE A 337 -6.11 -23.46 -6.90
N SER A 338 -6.03 -24.54 -6.13
CA SER A 338 -7.19 -25.21 -5.54
C SER A 338 -6.82 -25.85 -4.20
N ALA A 339 -7.78 -26.32 -3.42
CA ALA A 339 -7.53 -26.98 -2.15
C ALA A 339 -6.62 -28.24 -2.27
N THR A 340 -6.56 -28.86 -3.44
CA THR A 340 -5.74 -30.05 -3.71
C THR A 340 -4.47 -29.79 -4.51
N ASN A 341 -4.29 -28.55 -4.97
CA ASN A 341 -3.11 -28.10 -5.71
C ASN A 341 -2.80 -26.63 -5.33
N THR A 342 -2.03 -26.46 -4.28
CA THR A 342 -1.69 -25.13 -3.72
C THR A 342 -0.29 -24.67 -4.13
N LYS A 343 0.25 -25.26 -5.21
CA LYS A 343 1.58 -24.99 -5.73
C LYS A 343 1.62 -23.75 -6.62
N GLY A 344 2.73 -23.01 -6.56
CA GLY A 344 3.15 -22.11 -7.63
C GLY A 344 2.95 -20.62 -7.36
N ILE A 345 2.48 -20.21 -6.19
CA ILE A 345 2.48 -18.78 -5.82
C ILE A 345 3.93 -18.36 -5.56
N ARG A 346 4.33 -17.22 -6.17
CA ARG A 346 5.69 -16.69 -6.03
C ARG A 346 5.65 -15.17 -5.83
N PRO A 347 6.49 -14.62 -4.92
CA PRO A 347 6.69 -13.18 -4.84
C PRO A 347 7.36 -12.67 -6.14
N ARG A 348 7.04 -11.45 -6.50
CA ARG A 348 7.69 -10.74 -7.60
C ARG A 348 8.46 -9.56 -7.01
N SER A 349 7.97 -8.34 -7.13
CA SER A 349 8.62 -7.18 -6.51
C SER A 349 7.71 -6.44 -5.54
N ALA A 350 8.30 -5.67 -4.62
CA ALA A 350 7.56 -4.80 -3.73
C ALA A 350 7.24 -3.47 -4.42
N TYR A 351 6.05 -2.91 -4.15
CA TYR A 351 5.59 -1.62 -4.69
C TYR A 351 5.23 -0.64 -3.56
N LEU A 352 5.25 0.66 -3.89
CA LEU A 352 4.90 1.76 -2.98
C LEU A 352 3.54 2.37 -3.28
N LYS A 353 3.07 2.32 -4.52
CA LYS A 353 1.73 2.78 -4.91
C LYS A 353 0.65 2.12 -4.07
N VAL A 354 -0.44 2.81 -3.83
CA VAL A 354 -1.67 2.22 -3.31
C VAL A 354 -2.54 1.83 -4.51
N ILE A 355 -2.83 0.56 -4.65
CA ILE A 355 -3.52 -0.01 -5.80
C ILE A 355 -4.94 -0.41 -5.39
N GLY A 356 -5.94 0.28 -5.95
CA GLY A 356 -7.35 -0.03 -5.72
C GLY A 356 -7.87 -1.13 -6.63
N ASP A 357 -7.51 -1.11 -7.90
CA ASP A 357 -7.82 -2.13 -8.89
C ASP A 357 -6.83 -2.08 -10.06
N PHE A 358 -6.80 -3.10 -10.90
CA PHE A 358 -5.98 -3.11 -12.10
C PHE A 358 -6.55 -4.03 -13.19
N ALA A 359 -6.12 -3.79 -14.43
CA ALA A 359 -6.48 -4.63 -15.56
C ALA A 359 -5.34 -4.65 -16.61
N ARG A 360 -5.29 -5.71 -17.42
CA ARG A 360 -4.58 -5.62 -18.70
C ARG A 360 -5.46 -4.89 -19.70
N TRP A 361 -4.93 -3.84 -20.32
CA TRP A 361 -5.57 -3.12 -21.40
C TRP A 361 -4.62 -3.01 -22.58
N LYS A 362 -4.99 -3.71 -23.67
CA LYS A 362 -4.07 -3.94 -24.81
C LYS A 362 -2.79 -4.64 -24.31
N GLU A 363 -1.61 -4.10 -24.61
CA GLU A 363 -0.31 -4.67 -24.24
C GLU A 363 0.27 -4.00 -22.98
N ARG A 364 -0.58 -3.41 -22.12
CA ARG A 364 -0.15 -2.73 -20.88
C ARG A 364 -0.89 -3.27 -19.67
N LEU A 365 -0.24 -3.21 -18.52
CA LEU A 365 -0.93 -3.19 -17.23
C LEU A 365 -1.36 -1.77 -16.92
N VAL A 366 -2.56 -1.61 -16.42
CA VAL A 366 -3.11 -0.33 -15.97
C VAL A 366 -3.55 -0.50 -14.52
N PHE A 367 -2.85 0.18 -13.62
CA PHE A 367 -3.18 0.21 -12.21
C PHE A 367 -3.96 1.47 -11.90
N GLY A 368 -5.13 1.33 -11.28
CA GLY A 368 -5.84 2.43 -10.66
C GLY A 368 -5.27 2.69 -9.27
N THR A 369 -4.71 3.88 -9.08
CA THR A 369 -3.97 4.22 -7.86
C THR A 369 -4.73 5.21 -7.00
N ASP A 370 -4.33 5.30 -5.74
CA ASP A 370 -4.83 6.29 -4.80
C ASP A 370 -3.65 7.02 -4.16
N ASP A 371 -3.49 8.28 -4.54
CA ASP A 371 -2.41 9.14 -4.09
C ASP A 371 -3.02 10.35 -3.35
N SER A 372 -2.44 10.67 -2.21
CA SER A 372 -2.95 11.70 -1.32
C SER A 372 -2.06 12.95 -1.37
N ALA A 373 -2.67 14.13 -1.23
CA ALA A 373 -1.98 15.41 -1.12
C ALA A 373 -2.21 16.05 0.26
N GLN A 374 -2.09 15.26 1.31
CA GLN A 374 -2.27 15.72 2.67
C GLN A 374 -1.10 16.58 3.14
N LYS A 375 -1.36 17.42 4.16
CA LYS A 375 -0.28 18.13 4.81
C LYS A 375 0.59 17.18 5.64
N GLU A 376 1.80 17.63 5.95
CA GLU A 376 2.72 16.88 6.80
C GLU A 376 2.10 16.62 8.19
N PHE A 377 2.21 15.37 8.62
CA PHE A 377 1.96 14.95 10.01
C PHE A 377 2.93 13.81 10.37
N LEU A 378 3.46 13.88 11.55
CA LEU A 378 4.49 12.96 12.02
C LEU A 378 3.88 11.85 12.85
N ASN A 379 3.23 10.89 12.21
CA ASN A 379 2.59 9.78 12.88
C ASN A 379 1.57 10.21 13.95
N LYS A 380 0.95 11.37 13.75
CA LYS A 380 -0.07 11.94 14.63
C LYS A 380 -1.49 11.79 14.08
N ARG A 381 -1.61 11.12 12.94
CA ARG A 381 -2.91 10.92 12.32
C ARG A 381 -3.78 10.07 13.24
N ALA A 382 -4.83 10.69 13.74
CA ALA A 382 -5.98 9.99 14.25
C ALA A 382 -6.69 9.25 13.09
N ALA A 383 -7.83 8.65 13.35
CA ALA A 383 -8.67 8.12 12.28
C ALA A 383 -8.93 9.20 11.22
N LYS A 384 -9.02 8.79 9.97
CA LYS A 384 -9.36 9.61 8.80
C LYS A 384 -10.58 10.50 9.11
N GLY A 385 -10.55 11.76 8.73
CA GLY A 385 -11.58 12.75 9.04
C GLY A 385 -11.14 13.84 10.02
N GLY A 386 -10.09 13.62 10.81
CA GLY A 386 -9.44 14.64 11.64
C GLY A 386 -8.25 15.33 10.98
N ILE A 387 -7.92 14.98 9.72
CA ILE A 387 -6.78 15.50 9.00
C ILE A 387 -7.16 16.80 8.32
N GLU A 388 -6.44 17.87 8.64
CA GLU A 388 -6.52 19.10 7.87
C GLU A 388 -5.71 18.97 6.60
N GLY A 389 -6.29 19.26 5.47
CA GLY A 389 -5.64 19.21 4.17
C GLY A 389 -6.65 19.47 3.08
N PRO A 390 -6.28 19.33 1.79
CA PRO A 390 -7.23 19.51 0.70
C PRO A 390 -8.39 18.51 0.73
N GLY A 391 -8.30 17.43 1.48
CA GLY A 391 -9.36 16.41 1.59
C GLY A 391 -9.64 15.68 0.28
N GLN A 392 -8.71 15.72 -0.65
CA GLN A 392 -8.86 15.23 -2.01
C GLN A 392 -7.77 14.25 -2.36
N SER A 393 -8.18 13.17 -3.00
CA SER A 393 -7.26 12.22 -3.60
C SER A 393 -6.66 12.79 -4.90
N ASN A 394 -5.40 12.47 -5.15
CA ASN A 394 -4.74 12.69 -6.44
C ASN A 394 -4.72 11.43 -7.29
N SER A 395 -5.76 10.63 -7.23
CA SER A 395 -5.87 9.34 -7.92
C SER A 395 -5.68 9.48 -9.43
N ASN A 396 -5.00 8.50 -10.00
CA ASN A 396 -4.74 8.41 -11.44
C ASN A 396 -4.63 6.96 -11.90
N LEU A 397 -4.42 6.78 -13.18
CA LEU A 397 -4.04 5.51 -13.78
C LEU A 397 -2.53 5.47 -14.02
N TRP A 398 -1.92 4.36 -13.65
CA TRP A 398 -0.52 4.08 -13.91
C TRP A 398 -0.40 3.03 -15.02
N PHE A 399 0.02 3.46 -16.21
CA PHE A 399 0.19 2.62 -17.41
C PHE A 399 1.61 2.06 -17.44
N THR A 400 1.73 0.76 -17.37
CA THR A 400 3.03 0.10 -17.25
C THR A 400 3.19 -1.05 -18.25
N SER A 401 4.41 -1.58 -18.34
CA SER A 401 4.67 -2.83 -19.05
C SER A 401 4.08 -4.02 -18.30
N LEU A 402 3.90 -5.15 -18.99
CA LEU A 402 3.52 -6.43 -18.36
C LEU A 402 4.64 -6.99 -17.47
N SER A 403 5.88 -6.50 -17.63
CA SER A 403 7.04 -6.91 -16.82
C SER A 403 7.26 -6.08 -15.55
N LEU A 404 6.61 -4.90 -15.43
CA LEU A 404 6.83 -4.01 -14.27
C LEU A 404 6.77 -4.73 -12.90
N PRO A 405 5.87 -5.69 -12.68
CA PRO A 405 5.83 -6.40 -11.41
C PRO A 405 7.10 -7.16 -11.03
N ASP A 406 8.08 -7.30 -11.94
CA ASP A 406 9.39 -7.90 -11.66
C ASP A 406 10.51 -6.86 -11.45
N GLU A 407 10.23 -5.55 -11.61
CA GLU A 407 11.26 -4.52 -11.81
C GLU A 407 11.37 -3.50 -10.65
N LEU A 408 10.49 -3.59 -9.64
CA LEU A 408 10.43 -2.59 -8.57
C LEU A 408 11.31 -2.94 -7.36
N GLY A 409 10.79 -2.79 -6.15
CA GLY A 409 11.54 -3.01 -4.92
C GLY A 409 11.85 -4.48 -4.62
N PRO A 410 12.79 -4.76 -3.71
CA PRO A 410 13.15 -6.12 -3.35
C PRO A 410 11.97 -6.87 -2.73
N SER A 411 11.88 -8.17 -2.98
CA SER A 411 10.80 -9.04 -2.49
C SER A 411 10.90 -9.37 -0.99
N THR A 412 11.56 -8.56 -0.20
CA THR A 412 11.65 -8.75 1.25
C THR A 412 10.29 -8.64 1.92
N ALA A 413 9.93 -9.65 2.70
CA ALA A 413 8.64 -9.74 3.36
C ALA A 413 8.73 -10.47 4.70
N ASN A 414 7.75 -10.25 5.58
CA ASN A 414 7.67 -10.97 6.84
C ASN A 414 6.22 -11.21 7.27
N GLY A 415 6.01 -12.24 8.09
CA GLY A 415 4.69 -12.59 8.57
C GLY A 415 4.73 -13.44 9.83
N THR A 416 3.75 -13.25 10.69
CA THR A 416 3.63 -13.96 11.95
C THR A 416 2.58 -15.06 11.83
N ILE A 417 2.92 -16.26 12.26
CA ILE A 417 1.98 -17.38 12.35
C ILE A 417 1.21 -17.29 13.67
N TRP A 418 1.93 -17.20 14.77
CA TRP A 418 1.40 -17.03 16.14
C TRP A 418 1.99 -15.78 16.78
N LEU A 419 1.19 -14.99 17.47
CA LEU A 419 1.63 -13.80 18.18
C LEU A 419 1.04 -13.76 19.60
N ARG A 420 1.77 -14.28 20.57
CA ARG A 420 1.33 -14.37 21.98
C ARG A 420 -0.07 -14.96 22.10
N GLU A 421 -0.33 -16.04 21.39
CA GLU A 421 -1.62 -16.72 21.40
C GLU A 421 -1.50 -18.17 21.91
N GLU A 422 -2.60 -18.69 22.44
CA GLU A 422 -2.67 -20.06 22.91
C GLU A 422 -2.65 -21.02 21.71
N VAL A 423 -1.71 -21.93 21.71
CA VAL A 423 -1.53 -22.98 20.71
C VAL A 423 -1.88 -24.32 21.36
N ALA A 424 -2.89 -25.00 20.86
CA ALA A 424 -3.32 -26.29 21.39
C ALA A 424 -2.37 -27.41 20.97
N ALA A 425 -2.11 -28.34 21.89
CA ALA A 425 -1.27 -29.50 21.64
C ALA A 425 -1.71 -30.32 20.42
N GLY A 426 -0.79 -30.65 19.53
CA GLY A 426 -1.01 -31.44 18.33
C GLY A 426 -1.78 -30.74 17.20
N ILE A 427 -2.23 -29.50 17.39
CA ILE A 427 -2.93 -28.73 16.35
C ILE A 427 -1.91 -27.93 15.53
N SER A 428 -1.89 -28.17 14.23
CA SER A 428 -1.02 -27.44 13.31
C SER A 428 -1.57 -26.02 13.03
N SER A 429 -0.65 -25.07 12.84
CA SER A 429 -0.98 -23.72 12.39
C SER A 429 -1.61 -23.68 11.00
N ASP A 430 -2.22 -22.54 10.63
CA ASP A 430 -2.42 -22.21 9.21
C ASP A 430 -1.05 -22.26 8.49
N PRO A 431 -0.96 -22.84 7.28
CA PRO A 431 0.28 -22.86 6.51
C PRO A 431 0.70 -21.43 6.09
N MET A 432 2.00 -21.10 6.24
CA MET A 432 2.60 -19.88 5.71
C MET A 432 3.29 -20.17 4.38
N LEU A 433 3.16 -19.28 3.40
CA LEU A 433 3.90 -19.39 2.14
C LEU A 433 5.41 -19.43 2.43
N PHE A 434 6.09 -20.44 1.87
CA PHE A 434 7.52 -20.67 2.11
C PHE A 434 8.35 -20.61 0.83
N ALA A 435 7.70 -20.76 -0.32
CA ALA A 435 8.33 -20.77 -1.63
C ALA A 435 8.64 -19.35 -2.14
N GLY A 436 9.67 -19.24 -2.97
CA GLY A 436 10.00 -18.03 -3.72
C GLY A 436 11.12 -17.21 -3.14
N TRP A 437 11.71 -17.61 -2.02
CA TRP A 437 12.88 -16.93 -1.41
C TRP A 437 14.00 -17.91 -1.12
N GLU A 438 15.26 -17.43 -1.23
CA GLU A 438 16.44 -18.17 -0.84
C GLU A 438 16.75 -18.05 0.65
N LYS A 439 16.56 -16.86 1.22
CA LYS A 439 16.88 -16.54 2.62
C LYS A 439 15.61 -16.53 3.46
N LYS A 440 15.57 -17.36 4.49
CA LYS A 440 14.41 -17.56 5.35
C LYS A 440 14.86 -17.73 6.78
N VAL A 441 14.23 -17.00 7.72
CA VAL A 441 14.48 -17.15 9.15
C VAL A 441 13.15 -17.31 9.89
N LEU A 442 13.11 -18.25 10.83
CA LEU A 442 12.03 -18.42 11.79
C LEU A 442 12.50 -17.93 13.17
N TRP A 443 11.71 -17.05 13.76
CA TRP A 443 11.81 -16.66 15.16
C TRP A 443 10.69 -17.31 15.94
N ILE A 444 11.01 -18.04 17.02
CA ILE A 444 10.01 -18.73 17.83
C ILE A 444 10.28 -18.51 19.31
N GLN A 445 9.22 -18.31 20.11
CA GLN A 445 9.29 -18.15 21.55
C GLN A 445 8.17 -18.93 22.22
N ASN A 446 8.57 -19.68 23.26
CA ASN A 446 7.64 -20.32 24.20
C ASN A 446 7.36 -19.35 25.36
N HIS A 447 6.15 -18.79 25.44
CA HIS A 447 5.72 -17.94 26.56
C HIS A 447 5.13 -18.74 27.72
N GLY A 448 5.00 -20.08 27.57
CA GLY A 448 4.48 -20.95 28.58
C GLY A 448 5.39 -21.14 29.79
N ALA A 449 4.95 -21.93 30.75
CA ALA A 449 5.67 -22.23 31.99
C ALA A 449 6.40 -23.59 31.93
N GLU A 450 6.23 -24.35 30.87
CA GLU A 450 6.83 -25.67 30.67
C GLU A 450 7.64 -25.74 29.40
N GLU A 451 8.53 -26.73 29.31
CA GLU A 451 9.22 -27.08 28.08
C GLU A 451 8.24 -27.58 27.01
N VAL A 452 8.41 -27.10 25.77
CA VAL A 452 7.55 -27.44 24.63
C VAL A 452 8.41 -27.75 23.41
N THR A 453 8.07 -28.80 22.67
CA THR A 453 8.68 -29.10 21.37
C THR A 453 7.80 -28.63 20.23
N PHE A 454 8.34 -27.79 19.38
CA PHE A 454 7.71 -27.29 18.18
C PHE A 454 8.23 -28.07 16.97
N SER A 455 7.35 -28.81 16.31
CA SER A 455 7.66 -29.49 15.04
C SER A 455 7.47 -28.55 13.87
N ILE A 456 8.42 -28.51 12.95
CA ILE A 456 8.41 -27.70 11.74
C ILE A 456 8.20 -28.63 10.55
N ALA A 457 7.14 -28.45 9.80
CA ALA A 457 6.82 -29.29 8.65
C ALA A 457 6.62 -28.45 7.39
N VAL A 458 7.06 -29.00 6.24
CA VAL A 458 6.88 -28.38 4.92
C VAL A 458 6.03 -29.26 4.02
N ASP A 459 5.20 -28.64 3.18
CA ASP A 459 4.57 -29.28 2.02
C ASP A 459 5.37 -28.90 0.77
N ARG A 460 6.10 -29.88 0.22
CA ARG A 460 7.01 -29.63 -0.90
C ARG A 460 6.31 -29.42 -2.23
N GLU A 461 5.15 -30.01 -2.39
CA GLU A 461 4.47 -30.08 -3.68
C GLU A 461 3.15 -29.30 -3.72
N GLY A 462 2.73 -28.71 -2.62
CA GLY A 462 1.42 -28.04 -2.52
C GLY A 462 0.23 -29.00 -2.64
N LYS A 463 0.39 -30.23 -2.13
CA LYS A 463 -0.62 -31.30 -2.17
C LYS A 463 -1.12 -31.70 -0.79
N GLY A 464 -0.82 -30.92 0.23
CA GLY A 464 -1.18 -31.23 1.62
C GLY A 464 -0.37 -32.41 2.22
N LYS A 465 0.76 -32.76 1.62
CA LYS A 465 1.67 -33.81 2.13
C LYS A 465 2.80 -33.16 2.92
N TRP A 466 2.69 -33.29 4.23
CA TRP A 466 3.58 -32.63 5.18
C TRP A 466 4.75 -33.54 5.59
N GLU A 467 5.97 -33.01 5.47
CA GLU A 467 7.21 -33.63 5.91
C GLU A 467 7.78 -32.81 7.06
N THR A 468 8.00 -33.42 8.22
CA THR A 468 8.70 -32.77 9.33
C THR A 468 10.18 -32.64 8.95
N VAL A 469 10.68 -31.40 8.88
CA VAL A 469 12.04 -31.08 8.48
C VAL A 469 12.91 -30.72 9.67
N ASP A 470 12.32 -30.29 10.79
CA ASP A 470 13.03 -29.94 12.02
C ASP A 470 12.08 -30.01 13.23
N ALA A 471 12.68 -30.02 14.42
CA ALA A 471 11.96 -29.94 15.69
C ALA A 471 12.80 -29.19 16.71
N MET A 472 12.19 -28.21 17.40
CA MET A 472 12.85 -27.34 18.38
C MET A 472 12.22 -27.52 19.74
N THR A 473 13.00 -27.88 20.75
CA THR A 473 12.55 -27.93 22.14
C THR A 473 12.98 -26.65 22.85
N LEU A 474 12.00 -25.91 23.35
CA LEU A 474 12.23 -24.66 24.08
C LEU A 474 11.76 -24.80 25.52
N ASN A 475 12.62 -24.42 26.46
CA ASN A 475 12.25 -24.29 27.85
C ASN A 475 11.17 -23.22 28.08
N ALA A 476 10.69 -23.12 29.30
CA ALA A 476 9.79 -22.02 29.69
C ALA A 476 10.43 -20.65 29.43
N LYS A 477 9.71 -19.76 28.73
CA LYS A 477 10.15 -18.38 28.37
C LYS A 477 11.35 -18.28 27.41
N GLU A 478 11.83 -19.39 26.89
CA GLU A 478 12.94 -19.42 25.93
C GLU A 478 12.50 -19.03 24.53
N SER A 479 13.44 -18.40 23.80
CA SER A 479 13.28 -18.08 22.38
C SER A 479 14.46 -18.62 21.58
N GLN A 480 14.22 -18.88 20.30
CA GLN A 480 15.26 -19.32 19.37
C GLN A 480 14.97 -18.81 17.95
N SER A 481 16.02 -18.63 17.16
CA SER A 481 15.91 -18.39 15.72
C SER A 481 16.54 -19.52 14.93
N VAL A 482 15.93 -19.82 13.78
CA VAL A 482 16.46 -20.80 12.80
C VAL A 482 16.56 -20.13 11.45
N ILE A 483 17.78 -20.04 10.92
CA ILE A 483 18.03 -19.67 9.54
C ILE A 483 17.96 -20.97 8.73
N PHE A 484 17.00 -21.06 7.83
CA PHE A 484 16.85 -22.26 7.02
C PHE A 484 17.94 -22.35 5.94
N PRO A 485 18.45 -23.57 5.66
CA PRO A 485 19.38 -23.78 4.55
C PRO A 485 18.75 -23.33 3.22
N LYS A 486 19.53 -22.69 2.35
CA LYS A 486 19.05 -22.20 1.03
C LYS A 486 18.43 -23.31 0.17
N ASN A 487 18.89 -24.56 0.31
CA ASN A 487 18.36 -25.73 -0.40
C ASN A 487 17.10 -26.34 0.21
N LEU A 488 16.63 -25.85 1.37
CA LEU A 488 15.35 -26.30 1.91
C LEU A 488 14.20 -25.66 1.11
N SER A 489 13.60 -26.48 0.27
CA SER A 489 12.45 -26.09 -0.56
C SER A 489 11.11 -26.62 -0.01
N GLY A 490 10.06 -25.91 -0.29
CA GLY A 490 8.67 -26.26 0.02
C GLY A 490 7.76 -25.15 -0.46
N GLU A 491 6.52 -25.48 -0.77
CA GLU A 491 5.49 -24.47 -1.09
C GLU A 491 5.02 -23.79 0.19
N TRP A 492 4.79 -24.61 1.24
CA TRP A 492 4.22 -24.16 2.50
C TRP A 492 4.99 -24.68 3.70
N ILE A 493 4.98 -23.92 4.80
CA ILE A 493 5.50 -24.31 6.11
C ILE A 493 4.40 -24.19 7.15
N ARG A 494 4.36 -25.12 8.10
CA ARG A 494 3.49 -25.07 9.28
C ARG A 494 4.21 -25.53 10.53
N LEU A 495 3.67 -25.12 11.68
CA LEU A 495 4.21 -25.45 13.00
C LEU A 495 3.17 -26.21 13.81
N THR A 496 3.65 -27.09 14.71
CA THR A 496 2.80 -27.83 15.64
C THR A 496 3.52 -27.93 16.98
N ALA A 497 2.84 -27.57 18.09
CA ALA A 497 3.36 -27.76 19.45
C ALA A 497 2.93 -29.12 20.00
N ASP A 498 3.81 -29.81 20.74
CA ASP A 498 3.51 -31.09 21.41
C ASP A 498 2.66 -30.90 22.67
N LYS A 499 2.65 -29.73 23.27
CA LYS A 499 1.86 -29.35 24.45
C LYS A 499 1.12 -28.02 24.19
N THR A 500 0.00 -27.82 24.87
CA THR A 500 -0.69 -26.53 24.85
C THR A 500 0.17 -25.47 25.53
N THR A 501 0.42 -24.37 24.83
CA THR A 501 1.26 -23.27 25.31
C THR A 501 0.83 -21.94 24.72
N MET A 502 1.31 -20.84 25.32
CA MET A 502 1.30 -19.52 24.70
C MET A 502 2.57 -19.38 23.87
N ALA A 503 2.46 -19.06 22.56
CA ALA A 503 3.61 -19.00 21.68
C ALA A 503 3.60 -17.79 20.75
N THR A 504 4.80 -17.42 20.28
CA THR A 504 5.02 -16.53 19.13
C THR A 504 5.87 -17.25 18.11
N ALA A 505 5.49 -17.18 16.82
CA ALA A 505 6.27 -17.69 15.70
C ALA A 505 6.17 -16.73 14.51
N HIS A 506 7.31 -16.22 14.09
CA HIS A 506 7.43 -15.21 13.04
C HIS A 506 8.46 -15.64 11.99
N LEU A 507 8.14 -15.43 10.71
CA LEU A 507 9.00 -15.73 9.58
C LEU A 507 9.36 -14.45 8.84
N ALA A 508 10.64 -14.32 8.49
CA ALA A 508 11.10 -13.27 7.58
C ALA A 508 11.81 -13.89 6.37
N PHE A 509 11.65 -13.25 5.22
CA PHE A 509 12.05 -13.75 3.91
C PHE A 509 12.78 -12.67 3.12
N SER A 510 13.85 -13.05 2.39
CA SER A 510 14.59 -12.14 1.52
C SER A 510 15.39 -12.92 0.47
N ASP A 511 15.64 -12.29 -0.67
CA ASP A 511 16.62 -12.77 -1.67
C ASP A 511 17.88 -11.89 -1.68
N GLY A 512 17.95 -10.91 -0.80
CA GLY A 512 18.89 -9.80 -0.83
C GLY A 512 18.35 -8.64 -1.65
N ASP A 513 19.10 -7.56 -1.69
CA ASP A 513 18.77 -6.37 -2.46
C ASP A 513 19.70 -6.23 -3.66
N PRO A 514 19.23 -6.49 -4.90
CA PRO A 514 20.05 -6.44 -6.09
C PRO A 514 20.36 -5.01 -6.55
N ARG A 515 19.77 -4.00 -5.95
CA ARG A 515 19.94 -2.60 -6.33
C ARG A 515 21.36 -2.12 -6.00
N THR A 516 21.82 -1.12 -6.74
CA THR A 516 23.09 -0.44 -6.46
C THR A 516 22.88 0.69 -5.44
N GLU A 517 23.96 1.18 -4.85
CA GLU A 517 23.94 2.39 -4.01
C GLU A 517 23.87 3.68 -4.87
N THR A 518 24.18 3.58 -6.16
CA THR A 518 24.20 4.71 -7.10
C THR A 518 22.76 4.98 -7.61
N PRO A 519 22.29 6.22 -7.50
CA PRO A 519 21.00 6.59 -8.07
C PRO A 519 20.96 6.44 -9.59
N SER A 520 19.78 6.13 -10.12
CA SER A 520 19.52 6.15 -11.56
C SER A 520 19.59 7.58 -12.13
N SER A 521 19.83 7.68 -13.44
CA SER A 521 19.77 8.94 -14.20
C SER A 521 18.40 9.65 -14.13
N LEU A 522 17.35 8.97 -13.69
CA LEU A 522 16.05 9.61 -13.41
C LEU A 522 16.16 10.77 -12.40
N PHE A 523 17.13 10.73 -11.49
CA PHE A 523 17.37 11.75 -10.47
C PHE A 523 18.47 12.74 -10.85
N GLU A 524 18.99 12.70 -12.08
CA GLU A 524 19.94 13.67 -12.56
C GLU A 524 19.33 15.09 -12.50
N GLY A 525 20.04 16.03 -11.88
CA GLY A 525 19.56 17.40 -11.65
C GLY A 525 18.98 17.65 -10.27
N VAL A 526 18.65 16.62 -9.49
CA VAL A 526 18.33 16.78 -8.07
C VAL A 526 19.62 17.10 -7.32
N LEU A 527 19.61 18.18 -6.54
CA LEU A 527 20.83 18.72 -5.93
C LEU A 527 21.36 17.82 -4.80
N SER A 528 22.69 17.70 -4.74
CA SER A 528 23.37 17.11 -3.59
C SER A 528 23.14 17.92 -2.32
N ILE A 529 23.12 17.24 -1.16
CA ILE A 529 23.05 17.88 0.16
C ILE A 529 24.25 18.81 0.44
N ASP A 530 25.38 18.62 -0.25
CA ASP A 530 26.58 19.45 -0.14
C ASP A 530 26.52 20.74 -0.99
N SER A 531 25.45 20.96 -1.76
CA SER A 531 25.28 22.13 -2.61
C SER A 531 25.14 23.40 -1.77
N GLU A 532 25.80 24.49 -2.20
CA GLU A 532 25.74 25.80 -1.54
C GLU A 532 24.51 26.62 -1.92
N GLU A 533 23.87 26.26 -3.04
CA GLU A 533 22.66 26.92 -3.52
C GLU A 533 21.59 25.88 -3.86
N MET A 534 20.34 26.18 -3.51
CA MET A 534 19.18 25.36 -3.81
C MET A 534 17.99 26.24 -4.14
N THR A 535 17.24 25.89 -5.18
CA THR A 535 15.90 26.42 -5.38
C THR A 535 14.88 25.37 -4.90
N GLY A 536 14.15 25.73 -3.86
CA GLY A 536 13.14 24.91 -3.24
C GLY A 536 11.77 25.54 -3.31
N GLY A 537 10.84 25.03 -2.54
CA GLY A 537 9.50 25.60 -2.37
C GLY A 537 8.59 24.63 -1.67
N LEU A 538 7.61 25.18 -0.95
CA LEU A 538 6.58 24.42 -0.25
C LEU A 538 5.46 24.07 -1.24
N LEU A 539 5.03 22.81 -1.24
CA LEU A 539 4.06 22.25 -2.17
C LEU A 539 2.68 22.11 -1.53
N TYR A 540 1.63 22.45 -2.28
CA TYR A 540 0.25 22.28 -1.86
C TYR A 540 -0.67 21.98 -3.04
N GLY A 541 -1.38 20.83 -2.99
CA GLY A 541 -2.42 20.51 -3.95
C GLY A 541 -3.65 21.40 -3.77
N LEU A 542 -3.98 22.20 -4.79
CA LEU A 542 -5.12 23.10 -4.78
C LEU A 542 -6.43 22.33 -4.99
N GLY A 543 -7.50 22.81 -4.38
CA GLY A 543 -8.80 22.17 -4.38
C GLY A 543 -9.48 22.04 -5.74
N GLU A 544 -10.69 21.51 -5.72
CA GLU A 544 -11.52 21.07 -6.84
C GLU A 544 -11.52 22.00 -8.06
N ASN A 545 -11.76 23.28 -7.84
CA ASN A 545 -11.93 24.26 -8.93
C ASN A 545 -10.60 24.62 -9.63
N ARG A 546 -9.48 24.40 -8.98
CA ARG A 546 -8.16 24.76 -9.49
C ARG A 546 -7.36 23.56 -9.94
N ARG A 547 -7.44 22.43 -9.24
CA ARG A 547 -6.79 21.14 -9.53
C ARG A 547 -5.34 21.25 -10.01
N LYS A 548 -4.61 22.23 -9.45
CA LYS A 548 -3.22 22.52 -9.73
C LYS A 548 -2.38 22.24 -8.50
N LEU A 549 -1.06 22.16 -8.68
CA LEU A 549 -0.11 22.18 -7.58
C LEU A 549 0.37 23.60 -7.37
N GLY A 550 0.17 24.15 -6.19
CA GLY A 550 0.71 25.45 -5.77
C GLY A 550 2.08 25.32 -5.16
N ILE A 551 3.00 26.20 -5.49
CA ILE A 551 4.38 26.21 -5.00
C ILE A 551 4.75 27.60 -4.48
N ALA A 552 5.04 27.72 -3.17
CA ALA A 552 5.63 28.91 -2.58
C ALA A 552 7.16 28.79 -2.69
N ALA A 553 7.72 29.29 -3.79
CA ALA A 553 9.12 29.07 -4.17
C ALA A 553 10.10 29.93 -3.36
N THR A 554 11.26 29.35 -3.03
CA THR A 554 12.31 29.97 -2.23
C THR A 554 13.69 29.56 -2.75
N ARG A 555 14.60 30.53 -2.89
CA ARG A 555 16.02 30.27 -3.17
C ARG A 555 16.81 30.37 -1.88
N TYR A 556 17.66 29.39 -1.67
CA TYR A 556 18.61 29.30 -0.57
C TYR A 556 20.02 29.39 -1.15
N ALA A 557 20.85 30.32 -0.64
CA ALA A 557 22.24 30.47 -1.04
C ALA A 557 23.09 30.81 0.20
N GLY A 558 23.78 29.83 0.74
CA GLY A 558 24.42 29.89 2.06
C GLY A 558 23.46 30.36 3.15
N GLU A 559 23.72 31.54 3.73
CA GLU A 559 22.85 32.16 4.74
C GLU A 559 21.68 32.98 4.16
N SER A 560 21.65 33.22 2.86
CA SER A 560 20.61 34.02 2.21
C SER A 560 19.37 33.18 1.89
N VAL A 561 18.20 33.73 2.19
CA VAL A 561 16.90 33.14 1.87
C VAL A 561 16.09 34.18 1.09
N GLU A 562 15.76 33.85 -0.16
CA GLU A 562 15.03 34.73 -1.07
C GLU A 562 13.70 34.11 -1.48
N ALA A 563 12.59 34.81 -1.22
CA ALA A 563 11.28 34.39 -1.74
C ALA A 563 11.21 34.69 -3.23
N LEU A 564 11.00 33.68 -4.06
CA LEU A 564 10.84 33.81 -5.51
C LEU A 564 9.39 34.09 -5.92
N GLY A 565 8.44 33.92 -5.00
CA GLY A 565 7.01 34.09 -5.21
C GLY A 565 6.27 32.81 -5.40
N TYR A 566 5.06 32.89 -5.94
CA TYR A 566 4.13 31.81 -6.09
C TYR A 566 4.07 31.27 -7.52
N TYR A 567 4.01 29.95 -7.67
CA TYR A 567 3.94 29.23 -8.94
C TYR A 567 2.81 28.20 -8.91
N GLU A 568 2.28 27.89 -10.10
CA GLU A 568 1.30 26.80 -10.29
C GLU A 568 1.77 25.82 -11.37
N LEU A 569 1.62 24.53 -11.10
CA LEU A 569 1.79 23.44 -12.06
C LEU A 569 0.41 22.92 -12.48
N ASP A 570 0.15 22.84 -13.78
CA ASP A 570 -1.09 22.32 -14.35
C ASP A 570 -1.00 20.86 -14.83
N GLU A 571 -2.09 20.33 -15.37
CA GLU A 571 -2.17 18.95 -15.91
C GLU A 571 -1.36 18.71 -17.18
N ASN A 572 -0.88 19.78 -17.84
CA ASN A 572 -0.01 19.68 -19.01
C ASN A 572 1.47 19.86 -18.64
N LEU A 573 1.77 19.89 -17.35
CA LEU A 573 3.08 20.12 -16.77
C LEU A 573 3.64 21.52 -17.09
N HIS A 574 2.76 22.50 -17.30
CA HIS A 574 3.17 23.88 -17.41
C HIS A 574 3.36 24.49 -16.02
N LEU A 575 4.59 24.87 -15.69
CA LEU A 575 4.97 25.52 -14.44
C LEU A 575 5.09 27.02 -14.68
N VAL A 576 4.18 27.80 -14.09
CA VAL A 576 4.06 29.24 -14.36
C VAL A 576 4.00 30.04 -13.07
N LYS A 577 4.76 31.15 -13.03
CA LYS A 577 4.65 32.12 -11.95
C LYS A 577 3.28 32.82 -12.00
N THR A 578 2.62 32.90 -10.84
CA THR A 578 1.26 33.45 -10.71
C THR A 578 1.22 34.49 -9.59
N GLU A 579 0.46 35.56 -9.79
CA GLU A 579 0.22 36.58 -8.77
C GLU A 579 -0.98 36.18 -7.90
N ASP A 580 -0.69 35.51 -6.78
CA ASP A 580 -1.67 35.12 -5.75
C ASP A 580 -1.01 35.14 -4.36
N PRO A 581 -0.84 36.35 -3.79
CA PRO A 581 -0.17 36.49 -2.51
C PRO A 581 -0.92 35.86 -1.32
N GLU A 582 -2.24 35.68 -1.43
CA GLU A 582 -3.03 35.05 -0.37
C GLU A 582 -2.73 33.55 -0.32
N THR A 583 -2.72 32.89 -1.47
CA THR A 583 -2.38 31.46 -1.55
C THR A 583 -0.91 31.24 -1.20
N GLU A 584 0.00 32.10 -1.61
CA GLU A 584 1.42 32.03 -1.21
C GLU A 584 1.57 32.11 0.32
N ALA A 585 0.95 33.12 0.94
CA ALA A 585 1.01 33.29 2.40
C ALA A 585 0.41 32.09 3.15
N PHE A 586 -0.71 31.58 2.66
CA PHE A 586 -1.35 30.38 3.21
C PHE A 586 -0.41 29.17 3.17
N ILE A 587 0.24 28.92 2.01
CA ILE A 587 1.18 27.79 1.87
C ILE A 587 2.36 27.96 2.82
N ARG A 588 2.96 29.15 2.88
CA ARG A 588 4.12 29.43 3.75
C ARG A 588 3.80 29.25 5.23
N GLU A 589 2.58 29.59 5.65
CA GLU A 589 2.14 29.43 7.04
C GLU A 589 1.76 27.97 7.35
N LYS A 590 0.87 27.38 6.53
CA LYS A 590 0.23 26.09 6.86
C LYS A 590 1.09 24.88 6.51
N PHE A 591 1.97 24.99 5.54
CA PHE A 591 2.85 23.92 5.08
C PHE A 591 4.32 24.14 5.42
N ALA A 592 4.60 25.06 6.32
CA ALA A 592 5.94 25.23 6.91
C ALA A 592 6.48 23.88 7.41
N ILE A 593 7.76 23.63 7.12
CA ILE A 593 8.40 22.38 7.55
C ILE A 593 8.71 22.49 9.04
N PRO A 594 8.18 21.57 9.87
CA PRO A 594 8.46 21.58 11.30
C PRO A 594 9.96 21.35 11.57
N THR A 595 10.44 21.96 12.62
CA THR A 595 11.78 21.71 13.16
C THR A 595 11.68 20.82 14.40
N GLN A 596 12.75 20.15 14.78
CA GLN A 596 12.87 19.36 16.02
C GLN A 596 11.93 18.13 16.07
N VAL A 597 11.67 17.52 14.92
CA VAL A 597 10.88 16.28 14.81
C VAL A 597 11.66 15.07 15.34
N PHE A 598 12.96 15.11 15.14
CA PHE A 598 13.91 14.10 15.62
C PHE A 598 15.17 14.79 16.12
N THR A 599 16.01 14.05 16.84
CA THR A 599 17.31 14.51 17.30
C THR A 599 18.41 13.69 16.65
N VAL A 600 19.35 14.35 15.97
CA VAL A 600 20.57 13.69 15.48
C VAL A 600 21.57 13.63 16.62
N GLU A 601 21.95 12.42 17.04
CA GLU A 601 22.96 12.14 18.04
C GLU A 601 24.21 11.54 17.39
N GLU A 602 25.30 11.36 18.14
CA GLU A 602 26.58 10.86 17.63
C GLU A 602 26.45 9.50 16.90
N GLY A 603 25.58 8.62 17.38
CA GLY A 603 25.42 7.25 16.86
C GLY A 603 24.12 7.01 16.07
N SER A 604 23.15 7.91 16.10
CA SER A 604 21.83 7.61 15.50
C SER A 604 20.94 8.83 15.42
N VAL A 605 19.89 8.73 14.63
CA VAL A 605 18.74 9.64 14.72
C VAL A 605 17.76 9.09 15.75
N LEU A 606 17.51 9.86 16.81
CA LEU A 606 16.53 9.53 17.86
C LEU A 606 15.17 10.13 17.53
N ILE A 607 14.13 9.29 17.55
CA ILE A 607 12.73 9.67 17.45
C ILE A 607 12.03 9.27 18.75
N VAL A 608 11.21 10.18 19.29
CA VAL A 608 10.30 9.89 20.40
C VAL A 608 8.88 10.05 19.89
N ASP A 609 8.13 8.95 19.84
CA ASP A 609 6.76 8.97 19.35
C ASP A 609 5.74 9.49 20.39
N ASP A 610 4.48 9.64 19.99
CA ASP A 610 3.43 10.17 20.86
C ASP A 610 3.11 9.26 22.05
N LYS A 611 3.49 7.98 22.00
CA LYS A 611 3.42 7.01 23.11
C LYS A 611 4.67 7.03 23.99
N GLN A 612 5.57 8.01 23.76
CA GLN A 612 6.87 8.14 24.47
C GLN A 612 7.80 6.95 24.24
N ARG A 613 7.58 6.14 23.20
CA ARG A 613 8.50 5.10 22.79
C ARG A 613 9.68 5.74 22.05
N ARG A 614 10.86 5.20 22.27
CA ARG A 614 12.10 5.70 21.69
C ARG A 614 12.57 4.76 20.60
N TRP A 615 12.89 5.33 19.45
CA TRP A 615 13.31 4.60 18.25
C TRP A 615 14.58 5.23 17.70
N ARG A 616 15.53 4.41 17.27
CA ARG A 616 16.78 4.89 16.70
C ARG A 616 16.94 4.40 15.27
N LEU A 617 17.19 5.35 14.37
CA LEU A 617 17.44 5.08 12.96
C LEU A 617 18.92 5.27 12.63
N PRO A 618 19.46 4.56 11.63
CA PRO A 618 20.82 4.74 11.15
C PRO A 618 21.10 6.16 10.65
N LEU A 619 22.33 6.59 10.80
CA LEU A 619 22.86 7.79 10.16
C LEU A 619 23.15 7.49 8.69
N GLY A 620 22.78 8.41 7.80
CA GLY A 620 23.25 8.47 6.43
C GLY A 620 24.51 9.31 6.30
N PRO A 621 24.76 9.96 5.15
CA PRO A 621 25.93 10.80 4.92
C PRO A 621 26.08 11.91 5.96
N ASP A 622 27.32 12.19 6.37
CA ASP A 622 27.65 13.22 7.38
C ASP A 622 27.14 14.62 7.03
N ALA A 623 27.02 14.92 5.76
CA ALA A 623 26.47 16.19 5.27
C ALA A 623 25.05 16.49 5.77
N PHE A 624 24.26 15.47 6.12
CA PHE A 624 22.95 15.68 6.75
C PHE A 624 23.01 16.10 8.22
N THR A 625 24.13 15.87 8.89
CA THR A 625 24.33 16.31 10.30
C THR A 625 24.50 17.82 10.39
N ALA A 626 25.15 18.41 9.40
CA ALA A 626 25.38 19.86 9.33
C ALA A 626 25.23 20.34 7.87
N PRO A 627 24.00 20.39 7.35
CA PRO A 627 23.77 20.77 5.96
C PRO A 627 24.26 22.21 5.70
N SER A 628 24.86 22.42 4.53
CA SER A 628 25.39 23.73 4.12
C SER A 628 24.29 24.78 3.86
N LEU A 629 23.05 24.32 3.66
CA LEU A 629 21.88 25.15 3.39
C LEU A 629 21.02 25.33 4.64
N ARG A 630 20.47 26.54 4.81
CA ARG A 630 19.53 26.88 5.88
C ARG A 630 18.09 26.45 5.61
N GLY A 631 17.82 25.88 4.45
CA GLY A 631 16.49 25.39 4.11
C GLY A 631 16.15 24.12 4.90
N ASN A 632 14.99 24.10 5.54
CA ASN A 632 14.48 22.88 6.15
C ASN A 632 14.12 21.86 5.04
N LEU A 633 14.40 20.58 5.31
CA LEU A 633 14.01 19.50 4.42
C LEU A 633 12.71 18.88 4.93
N ARG A 634 11.79 18.55 4.04
CA ARG A 634 10.54 17.87 4.38
C ARG A 634 10.86 16.52 5.04
N ILE A 635 10.28 16.28 6.20
CA ILE A 635 10.54 15.08 7.01
C ILE A 635 9.50 14.02 6.71
N CYS A 636 8.22 14.35 6.74
CA CYS A 636 7.17 13.38 6.55
C CYS A 636 5.99 13.98 5.78
N ARG A 637 5.42 13.19 4.87
CA ARG A 637 4.17 13.53 4.20
C ARG A 637 3.45 12.28 3.71
N GLU A 638 2.14 12.27 3.82
CA GLU A 638 1.31 11.29 3.13
C GLU A 638 1.31 11.60 1.62
N VAL A 639 1.87 10.70 0.84
CA VAL A 639 1.96 10.81 -0.63
C VAL A 639 1.22 9.70 -1.35
N ALA A 640 0.89 8.64 -0.64
CA ALA A 640 -0.07 7.62 -1.03
C ALA A 640 -1.01 7.42 0.18
N THR A 641 -2.29 7.21 -0.04
CA THR A 641 -3.28 7.22 1.02
C THR A 641 -2.92 6.26 2.15
N GLU A 642 -2.85 6.80 3.37
CA GLU A 642 -2.51 6.08 4.61
C GLU A 642 -1.12 5.41 4.62
N ARG A 643 -0.25 5.79 3.68
CA ARG A 643 1.15 5.38 3.63
C ARG A 643 2.01 6.64 3.61
N ASP A 644 2.67 6.91 4.73
CA ASP A 644 3.49 8.11 4.86
C ASP A 644 4.89 7.85 4.27
N LEU A 645 5.39 8.83 3.55
CA LEU A 645 6.79 8.89 3.13
C LEU A 645 7.56 9.74 4.13
N PHE A 646 8.52 9.12 4.80
CA PHE A 646 9.34 9.75 5.83
C PHE A 646 10.78 9.86 5.35
N ASN A 647 11.30 11.07 5.23
CA ASN A 647 12.68 11.35 4.82
C ASN A 647 13.52 11.75 6.05
N CYS A 648 14.46 10.92 6.42
CA CYS A 648 15.26 11.12 7.62
C CYS A 648 16.74 10.83 7.36
N HIS A 649 17.57 11.86 7.52
CA HIS A 649 19.03 11.77 7.42
C HIS A 649 19.53 11.05 6.15
N GLY A 650 18.92 11.38 4.99
CA GLY A 650 19.30 10.80 3.70
C GLY A 650 18.73 9.41 3.41
N THR A 651 17.69 9.01 4.10
CA THR A 651 16.97 7.77 3.78
C THR A 651 15.47 8.04 3.75
N PHE A 652 14.82 7.61 2.66
CA PHE A 652 13.38 7.50 2.59
C PHE A 652 12.90 6.22 3.26
N TYR A 653 11.88 6.34 4.08
CA TYR A 653 11.19 5.25 4.74
C TYR A 653 9.71 5.25 4.41
N GLU A 654 9.12 4.08 4.31
CA GLU A 654 7.69 3.89 4.47
C GLU A 654 7.37 3.90 5.96
N LEU A 655 6.52 4.82 6.39
CA LEU A 655 6.06 4.94 7.76
C LEU A 655 4.57 4.59 7.81
N PRO A 656 4.20 3.44 8.39
CA PRO A 656 2.80 3.08 8.61
C PRO A 656 2.07 4.09 9.50
N ALA A 657 0.75 4.20 9.32
CA ALA A 657 -0.09 5.00 10.19
C ALA A 657 -0.05 4.50 11.64
N GLU A 658 -0.45 5.34 12.60
CA GLU A 658 -0.39 5.01 14.02
C GLU A 658 -1.25 3.78 14.39
N ASN A 659 -2.41 3.61 13.75
CA ASN A 659 -3.27 2.45 13.94
C ASN A 659 -2.69 1.13 13.38
N ALA A 660 -1.59 1.21 12.64
CA ALA A 660 -0.76 0.09 12.18
C ALA A 660 0.58 0.00 12.92
N ASP A 661 0.71 0.65 14.08
CA ASP A 661 1.85 0.73 15.01
C ASP A 661 3.01 1.67 14.59
N GLY A 662 2.83 2.45 13.53
CA GLY A 662 3.72 3.56 13.19
C GLY A 662 5.20 3.20 13.10
N TYR A 663 6.04 3.87 13.89
CA TYR A 663 7.51 3.66 13.90
C TYR A 663 7.94 2.23 14.21
N GLY A 664 7.17 1.48 14.99
CA GLY A 664 7.47 0.08 15.25
C GLY A 664 7.62 -0.76 13.99
N LYS A 665 6.95 -0.36 12.90
CA LYS A 665 6.94 -1.07 11.61
C LYS A 665 7.52 -0.28 10.43
N ILE A 666 8.30 0.76 10.71
CA ILE A 666 8.99 1.54 9.68
C ILE A 666 9.89 0.67 8.80
N ARG A 667 9.97 0.98 7.50
CA ARG A 667 10.77 0.25 6.52
C ARG A 667 11.59 1.21 5.66
N PRO A 668 12.93 1.07 5.55
CA PRO A 668 13.73 1.85 4.62
C PRO A 668 13.40 1.47 3.16
N ILE A 669 13.32 2.47 2.29
CA ILE A 669 13.04 2.34 0.87
C ILE A 669 14.31 2.53 0.06
N ALA A 670 14.96 3.69 0.24
CA ALA A 670 16.15 4.09 -0.49
C ALA A 670 16.97 5.08 0.30
N SER A 671 18.30 5.00 0.21
CA SER A 671 19.22 6.03 0.74
C SER A 671 19.69 6.95 -0.37
N HIS A 672 19.93 8.22 -0.04
CA HIS A 672 20.32 9.27 -0.98
C HIS A 672 21.18 10.35 -0.34
N SER A 673 21.77 11.20 -1.19
CA SER A 673 22.56 12.37 -0.78
C SER A 673 21.96 13.68 -1.32
N TYR A 674 20.62 13.77 -1.45
CA TYR A 674 19.96 14.90 -2.09
C TYR A 674 19.34 15.88 -1.09
N SER A 675 19.35 17.18 -1.47
CA SER A 675 18.70 18.28 -0.76
C SER A 675 17.22 18.38 -1.14
N ILE A 676 16.40 17.40 -0.80
CA ILE A 676 14.97 17.41 -1.10
C ILE A 676 14.26 18.35 -0.13
N ASN A 677 13.92 19.56 -0.61
CA ASN A 677 13.30 20.59 0.24
C ASN A 677 11.86 20.25 0.59
N ASP A 678 11.02 19.90 -0.38
CA ASP A 678 9.66 19.43 -0.16
C ASP A 678 9.29 18.36 -1.19
N TYR A 679 8.29 17.56 -0.89
CA TYR A 679 7.71 16.60 -1.80
C TYR A 679 6.21 16.41 -1.52
N ALA A 680 5.43 16.14 -2.56
CA ALA A 680 3.99 15.97 -2.46
C ALA A 680 3.47 15.06 -3.57
N SER A 681 2.27 14.54 -3.39
CA SER A 681 1.52 13.88 -4.46
C SER A 681 0.78 14.91 -5.31
N TYR A 682 0.81 14.74 -6.63
CA TYR A 682 0.04 15.54 -7.57
C TYR A 682 -0.37 14.71 -8.78
N ARG A 683 -1.66 14.54 -9.00
CA ARG A 683 -2.24 13.81 -10.14
C ARG A 683 -1.63 12.42 -10.36
N GLY A 684 -1.39 11.70 -9.27
CA GLY A 684 -0.77 10.37 -9.28
C GLY A 684 0.76 10.38 -9.32
N MET A 685 1.40 11.52 -9.48
CA MET A 685 2.86 11.66 -9.47
C MET A 685 3.37 12.04 -8.08
N LEU A 686 4.57 11.60 -7.74
CA LEU A 686 5.40 12.22 -6.72
C LEU A 686 6.10 13.41 -7.34
N VAL A 687 5.99 14.58 -6.71
CA VAL A 687 6.67 15.82 -7.12
C VAL A 687 7.63 16.24 -6.01
N MET A 688 8.85 16.63 -6.37
CA MET A 688 9.89 17.07 -5.42
C MET A 688 10.43 18.45 -5.80
N THR A 689 10.79 19.24 -4.78
CA THR A 689 11.56 20.49 -4.90
C THR A 689 12.96 20.33 -4.29
N GLY A 690 13.84 21.28 -4.53
CA GLY A 690 15.26 21.22 -4.14
C GLY A 690 16.16 21.08 -5.36
N ILE A 691 15.83 21.80 -6.46
CA ILE A 691 16.51 21.68 -7.76
C ILE A 691 16.77 23.09 -8.28
N THR A 692 18.04 23.42 -8.49
CA THR A 692 18.39 24.67 -9.17
C THR A 692 18.26 24.51 -10.68
N PRO A 693 17.54 25.40 -11.37
CA PRO A 693 17.40 25.31 -12.82
C PRO A 693 18.76 25.27 -13.53
N ASN A 694 18.95 24.24 -14.37
CA ASN A 694 20.15 24.08 -15.17
C ASN A 694 19.77 23.62 -16.60
N PRO A 695 19.92 24.50 -17.63
CA PRO A 695 19.51 24.16 -18.98
C PRO A 695 20.42 23.12 -19.66
N GLU A 696 21.57 22.79 -19.08
CA GLU A 696 22.47 21.74 -19.60
C GLU A 696 22.01 20.33 -19.27
N ILE A 697 21.13 20.20 -18.27
CA ILE A 697 20.61 18.87 -17.86
C ILE A 697 19.36 18.55 -18.69
N ASN A 698 19.45 17.48 -19.45
CA ASN A 698 18.33 16.94 -20.23
C ASN A 698 17.75 15.71 -19.55
N ASN A 699 16.79 15.94 -18.65
CA ASN A 699 16.07 14.90 -17.93
C ASN A 699 14.57 15.17 -18.07
N GLU A 700 13.82 14.21 -18.64
CA GLU A 700 12.36 14.33 -18.85
C GLU A 700 11.56 14.49 -17.55
N HIS A 701 12.12 14.09 -16.43
CA HIS A 701 11.52 14.22 -15.10
C HIS A 701 11.65 15.63 -14.51
N LEU A 702 12.41 16.52 -15.14
CA LEU A 702 12.59 17.92 -14.71
C LEU A 702 11.59 18.84 -15.42
N ILE A 703 10.80 19.56 -14.63
CA ILE A 703 9.81 20.53 -15.10
C ILE A 703 10.28 21.92 -14.69
N THR A 704 10.76 22.71 -15.64
CA THR A 704 11.29 24.05 -15.38
C THR A 704 10.25 25.12 -15.70
N SER A 705 10.13 26.10 -14.83
CA SER A 705 9.20 27.23 -14.98
C SER A 705 9.50 28.08 -16.23
N SER A 706 8.50 28.77 -16.77
CA SER A 706 8.62 29.62 -17.96
C SER A 706 9.63 30.76 -17.79
N ASP A 707 9.82 31.22 -16.56
CA ASP A 707 10.81 32.27 -16.22
C ASP A 707 12.19 31.71 -15.82
N GLN A 708 12.40 30.39 -15.92
CA GLN A 708 13.66 29.68 -15.64
C GLN A 708 14.16 29.82 -14.19
N LYS A 709 13.28 30.08 -13.23
CA LYS A 709 13.66 30.30 -11.82
C LYS A 709 13.37 29.17 -10.89
N LEU A 710 12.48 28.28 -11.29
CA LEU A 710 12.06 27.11 -10.49
C LEU A 710 12.08 25.85 -11.34
N THR A 711 12.64 24.77 -10.81
CA THR A 711 12.57 23.43 -11.40
C THR A 711 12.03 22.45 -10.38
N LEU A 712 11.15 21.57 -10.82
CA LEU A 712 10.59 20.46 -10.06
C LEU A 712 11.04 19.14 -10.68
N TRP A 713 11.19 18.11 -9.86
CA TRP A 713 11.25 16.73 -10.35
C TRP A 713 9.87 16.10 -10.18
N ALA A 714 9.43 15.29 -11.15
CA ALA A 714 8.20 14.52 -11.05
C ALA A 714 8.35 13.12 -11.64
N GLY A 715 7.69 12.12 -11.01
CA GLY A 715 7.72 10.71 -11.44
C GLY A 715 6.72 9.88 -10.65
N ALA A 716 6.78 8.55 -10.76
CA ALA A 716 6.03 7.67 -9.89
C ALA A 716 6.69 7.59 -8.50
N ILE A 717 5.90 7.37 -7.43
CA ILE A 717 6.50 7.12 -6.12
C ILE A 717 7.42 5.87 -6.15
N ASP A 718 7.10 4.90 -6.98
CA ASP A 718 7.90 3.69 -7.16
C ASP A 718 9.24 3.92 -7.88
N ASP A 719 9.46 5.09 -8.46
CA ASP A 719 10.79 5.48 -8.94
C ASP A 719 11.80 5.63 -7.81
N LEU A 720 11.35 5.85 -6.58
CA LEU A 720 12.23 5.89 -5.39
C LEU A 720 13.05 4.60 -5.22
N TRP A 721 12.56 3.45 -5.69
CA TRP A 721 13.35 2.22 -5.70
C TRP A 721 14.65 2.33 -6.49
N LYS A 722 14.69 3.25 -7.47
CA LYS A 722 15.87 3.52 -8.32
C LYS A 722 16.80 4.60 -7.76
N MET A 723 16.49 5.16 -6.59
CA MET A 723 17.31 6.20 -5.95
C MET A 723 18.58 5.63 -5.28
N GLY A 724 18.56 4.37 -4.91
CA GLY A 724 19.65 3.63 -4.29
C GLY A 724 19.15 2.63 -3.27
N LYS A 725 19.90 1.58 -3.00
CA LYS A 725 19.55 0.65 -1.92
C LYS A 725 19.76 1.31 -0.55
N PRO A 726 19.02 0.89 0.48
CA PRO A 726 19.22 1.41 1.84
C PRO A 726 20.64 1.11 2.37
N THR A 727 21.28 2.14 2.89
CA THR A 727 22.57 2.06 3.59
C THR A 727 22.50 2.86 4.88
N GLY A 728 23.44 2.67 5.77
CA GLY A 728 23.49 3.45 7.00
C GLY A 728 24.55 2.96 7.99
N THR A 729 24.80 3.78 8.99
CA THR A 729 25.79 3.46 10.02
C THR A 729 25.35 3.99 11.36
N GLY A 730 25.96 3.46 12.45
CA GLY A 730 25.74 3.94 13.80
C GLY A 730 25.27 2.86 14.77
N GLY A 731 24.60 3.26 15.83
CA GLY A 731 24.11 2.33 16.84
C GLY A 731 23.39 3.03 18.00
N PRO A 732 22.74 2.29 18.88
CA PRO A 732 22.03 2.88 20.01
C PRO A 732 22.96 3.45 21.08
N TRP A 733 24.22 2.99 21.14
CA TRP A 733 25.26 3.50 22.03
C TRP A 733 26.46 3.99 21.21
N ALA A 734 26.81 5.24 21.38
CA ALA A 734 28.02 5.85 20.86
C ALA A 734 28.74 6.52 22.03
N ASN A 735 29.74 5.85 22.57
CA ASN A 735 30.47 6.30 23.76
C ASN A 735 29.53 6.64 24.95
N SER A 736 28.45 5.88 25.08
CA SER A 736 27.34 6.14 26.01
C SER A 736 27.57 5.54 27.38
N GLN A 737 27.12 6.23 28.44
CA GLN A 737 27.07 5.66 29.80
C GLN A 737 25.98 4.58 29.87
N VAL A 738 26.39 3.33 30.05
CA VAL A 738 25.49 2.17 30.08
C VAL A 738 25.36 1.69 31.52
N LYS A 739 24.15 1.35 31.92
CA LYS A 739 23.84 0.75 33.22
C LYS A 739 23.65 -0.76 33.10
N ALA A 740 24.24 -1.50 34.06
CA ALA A 740 24.09 -2.95 34.13
C ALA A 740 22.61 -3.38 34.08
N GLY A 741 22.30 -4.32 33.22
CA GLY A 741 20.96 -4.87 33.05
C GLY A 741 19.92 -3.94 32.40
N VAL A 742 20.32 -2.73 31.96
CA VAL A 742 19.43 -1.80 31.27
C VAL A 742 19.65 -1.89 29.75
N ALA A 743 18.63 -2.29 29.03
CA ALA A 743 18.69 -2.39 27.58
C ALA A 743 18.81 -1.02 26.91
N SER A 744 19.48 -0.97 25.77
CA SER A 744 19.50 0.20 24.89
C SER A 744 18.12 0.51 24.29
N ASP A 745 17.97 1.72 23.73
CA ASP A 745 16.85 1.99 22.81
C ASP A 745 16.88 1.00 21.62
N PRO A 746 15.72 0.64 21.03
CA PRO A 746 15.64 -0.09 19.77
C PRO A 746 16.38 0.65 18.65
N TYR A 747 17.24 -0.05 17.91
CA TYR A 747 17.91 0.45 16.72
C TYR A 747 17.45 -0.33 15.50
N LEU A 748 17.10 0.35 14.39
CA LEU A 748 16.56 -0.29 13.19
C LEU A 748 17.61 -1.24 12.60
N PHE A 749 17.20 -2.50 12.39
CA PHE A 749 18.07 -3.56 11.87
C PHE A 749 17.56 -4.14 10.54
N GLY A 750 16.23 -4.17 10.36
CA GLY A 750 15.60 -4.85 9.23
C GLY A 750 15.73 -4.12 7.89
N PHE A 751 15.61 -4.90 6.81
CA PHE A 751 15.56 -4.46 5.40
C PHE A 751 16.87 -3.86 4.84
N TYR A 752 17.99 -4.05 5.49
CA TYR A 752 19.32 -3.79 4.96
C TYR A 752 19.96 -5.09 4.50
N ASP A 753 20.66 -5.07 3.36
CA ASP A 753 21.16 -6.28 2.72
C ASP A 753 22.29 -6.94 3.51
N ARG A 754 23.34 -6.18 3.83
CA ARG A 754 24.50 -6.67 4.58
C ARG A 754 24.71 -5.85 5.86
N LYS A 755 25.05 -6.55 6.93
CA LYS A 755 25.09 -5.96 8.26
C LYS A 755 26.32 -6.42 9.04
N THR A 756 27.05 -5.47 9.65
CA THR A 756 28.13 -5.74 10.61
C THR A 756 27.90 -5.01 11.92
N LEU A 757 28.51 -5.51 12.97
CA LEU A 757 28.47 -4.96 14.32
C LEU A 757 29.89 -4.90 14.89
N LYS A 758 30.22 -3.78 15.53
CA LYS A 758 31.40 -3.63 16.38
C LYS A 758 30.97 -3.18 17.76
N ILE A 759 31.50 -3.84 18.83
CA ILE A 759 31.25 -3.48 20.21
C ILE A 759 32.60 -3.14 20.89
N THR A 760 32.64 -2.03 21.64
CA THR A 760 33.76 -1.61 22.49
C THR A 760 33.24 -1.05 23.79
N HIS A 761 34.10 -1.07 24.85
CA HIS A 761 33.81 -0.48 26.16
C HIS A 761 35.08 -0.01 26.87
N ASP A 762 34.92 0.80 27.93
CA ASP A 762 36.01 1.37 28.73
C ASP A 762 36.24 0.66 30.06
N SER A 763 35.46 -0.37 30.41
CA SER A 763 35.60 -1.12 31.63
C SER A 763 36.98 -1.78 31.70
N PRO A 764 37.67 -1.77 32.86
CA PRO A 764 38.91 -2.51 33.06
C PRO A 764 38.72 -4.03 33.16
N GLU A 765 37.46 -4.50 33.21
CA GLU A 765 37.10 -5.91 33.25
C GLU A 765 36.36 -6.34 31.99
N THR A 766 36.27 -7.66 31.79
CA THR A 766 35.44 -8.22 30.70
C THR A 766 33.98 -7.85 30.92
N VAL A 767 33.31 -7.35 29.89
CA VAL A 767 31.88 -7.04 29.88
C VAL A 767 31.16 -8.06 28.97
N ARG A 768 30.06 -8.59 29.49
CA ARG A 768 29.19 -9.46 28.70
C ARG A 768 28.03 -8.61 28.15
N PHE A 769 27.83 -8.69 26.84
CA PHE A 769 26.74 -8.03 26.13
C PHE A 769 25.73 -9.07 25.63
N SER A 770 24.47 -8.90 25.99
CA SER A 770 23.38 -9.64 25.36
C SER A 770 22.89 -8.88 24.12
N ILE A 771 22.74 -9.58 23.00
CA ILE A 771 22.20 -9.09 21.73
C ILE A 771 20.80 -9.65 21.57
N GLU A 772 19.82 -8.77 21.55
CA GLU A 772 18.41 -9.13 21.45
C GLU A 772 17.77 -8.56 20.19
N PHE A 773 16.85 -9.31 19.59
CA PHE A 773 16.07 -8.89 18.44
C PHE A 773 14.58 -8.83 18.76
N GLU A 774 13.94 -7.90 18.09
CA GLU A 774 12.49 -7.79 18.01
C GLU A 774 12.10 -7.90 16.52
N PRO A 775 11.55 -9.06 16.07
CA PRO A 775 11.36 -9.32 14.65
C PRO A 775 10.08 -8.73 14.06
N ILE A 776 9.09 -8.32 14.88
CA ILE A 776 7.70 -8.06 14.45
C ILE A 776 7.38 -6.56 14.35
N GLY A 777 7.95 -5.74 15.24
CA GLY A 777 7.71 -4.30 15.39
C GLY A 777 7.04 -3.91 16.72
N HIS A 778 6.33 -4.81 17.36
CA HIS A 778 5.67 -4.63 18.67
C HIS A 778 5.58 -5.95 19.45
N GLY A 779 6.37 -6.91 19.04
CA GLY A 779 6.42 -8.24 19.62
C GLY A 779 7.37 -8.35 20.81
N PRO A 780 7.64 -9.57 21.27
CA PRO A 780 8.61 -9.81 22.32
C PRO A 780 10.03 -9.63 21.80
N TRP A 781 10.90 -9.13 22.70
CA TRP A 781 12.33 -9.19 22.52
C TRP A 781 12.81 -10.63 22.72
N MET A 782 13.66 -11.10 21.83
CA MET A 782 14.22 -12.45 21.82
C MET A 782 15.72 -12.37 21.91
N GLU A 783 16.32 -12.99 22.93
CA GLU A 783 17.75 -13.10 23.01
C GLU A 783 18.28 -13.96 21.88
N TRP A 784 19.29 -13.45 21.17
CA TRP A 784 19.94 -14.17 20.07
C TRP A 784 21.31 -14.69 20.45
N LYS A 785 22.11 -13.84 21.15
CA LYS A 785 23.48 -14.20 21.46
C LYS A 785 24.03 -13.36 22.62
N GLU A 786 24.79 -13.99 23.51
CA GLU A 786 25.68 -13.30 24.42
C GLU A 786 27.10 -13.28 23.89
N VAL A 787 27.83 -12.17 24.08
CA VAL A 787 29.24 -12.01 23.69
C VAL A 787 30.03 -11.37 24.80
N GLU A 788 31.28 -11.87 25.01
CA GLU A 788 32.21 -11.31 25.99
C GLU A 788 33.24 -10.42 25.28
N VAL A 789 33.42 -9.20 25.78
CA VAL A 789 34.39 -8.24 25.28
C VAL A 789 35.39 -7.95 26.45
N LYS A 790 36.68 -8.25 26.24
CA LYS A 790 37.71 -8.02 27.25
C LYS A 790 38.13 -6.56 27.29
N ALA A 791 38.66 -6.14 28.45
CA ALA A 791 39.16 -4.77 28.62
C ALA A 791 40.14 -4.37 27.50
N GLY A 792 39.85 -3.26 26.82
CA GLY A 792 40.68 -2.71 25.74
C GLY A 792 40.61 -3.48 24.41
N GLU A 793 39.75 -4.52 24.30
CA GLU A 793 39.52 -5.25 23.07
C GLU A 793 38.23 -4.75 22.38
N SER A 794 38.00 -5.16 21.10
CA SER A 794 36.74 -4.99 20.41
C SER A 794 36.18 -6.33 19.97
N PHE A 795 34.87 -6.44 19.97
CA PHE A 795 34.14 -7.55 19.35
C PHE A 795 33.65 -7.10 17.97
N GLU A 796 33.89 -7.91 16.94
CA GLU A 796 33.41 -7.64 15.58
C GLU A 796 32.64 -8.85 15.04
N LEU A 797 31.51 -8.58 14.39
CA LEU A 797 30.63 -9.60 13.87
C LEU A 797 30.08 -9.17 12.51
N THR A 798 30.13 -10.07 11.52
CA THR A 798 29.27 -10.00 10.33
C THR A 798 28.06 -10.88 10.60
N PHE A 799 26.87 -10.31 10.52
CA PHE A 799 25.65 -11.08 10.74
C PHE A 799 25.47 -12.13 9.62
N PRO A 800 24.93 -13.31 9.98
CA PRO A 800 24.66 -14.35 9.00
C PRO A 800 23.73 -13.87 7.90
N GLU A 801 23.97 -14.29 6.65
CA GLU A 801 23.03 -14.08 5.56
C GLU A 801 21.67 -14.69 5.91
N GLY A 802 20.59 -13.97 5.66
CA GLY A 802 19.23 -14.39 5.98
C GLY A 802 18.79 -14.14 7.41
N LEU A 803 19.67 -13.65 8.30
CA LEU A 803 19.23 -13.15 9.60
C LEU A 803 18.50 -11.84 9.40
N GLU A 804 17.20 -11.86 9.60
CA GLU A 804 16.32 -10.71 9.44
C GLU A 804 15.42 -10.57 10.68
N ALA A 805 15.36 -9.35 11.20
CA ALA A 805 14.49 -8.92 12.29
C ALA A 805 14.27 -7.42 12.11
N ARG A 806 13.30 -6.84 12.79
CA ARG A 806 13.00 -5.42 12.60
C ARG A 806 13.91 -4.52 13.44
N TRP A 807 14.07 -4.84 14.71
CA TRP A 807 14.84 -4.05 15.68
C TRP A 807 15.88 -4.88 16.39
N ILE A 808 17.00 -4.23 16.77
CA ILE A 808 18.07 -4.78 17.61
C ILE A 808 18.26 -3.90 18.83
N ARG A 809 18.59 -4.49 19.98
CA ARG A 809 19.03 -3.78 21.19
C ARG A 809 20.12 -4.56 21.89
N PHE A 810 20.78 -3.90 22.84
CA PHE A 810 21.90 -4.45 23.60
C PHE A 810 21.70 -4.23 25.09
N THR A 811 22.17 -5.18 25.92
CA THR A 811 22.23 -5.08 27.38
C THR A 811 23.62 -5.45 27.84
N ALA A 812 24.23 -4.68 28.73
CA ALA A 812 25.53 -4.99 29.35
C ALA A 812 25.31 -5.54 30.77
N ASP A 813 26.18 -6.47 31.22
CA ASP A 813 26.11 -7.06 32.55
C ASP A 813 26.71 -6.15 33.64
N ARG A 814 27.34 -5.01 33.29
CA ARG A 814 27.93 -4.05 34.24
C ARG A 814 27.92 -2.62 33.71
N ASP A 815 28.04 -1.68 34.65
CA ASP A 815 28.16 -0.26 34.31
C ASP A 815 29.47 0.00 33.56
N CYS A 816 29.38 0.64 32.39
CA CYS A 816 30.55 1.01 31.60
C CYS A 816 30.18 2.12 30.61
N LYS A 817 31.19 2.65 29.93
CA LYS A 817 30.98 3.47 28.74
C LYS A 817 31.16 2.56 27.53
N ALA A 818 30.13 2.45 26.71
CA ALA A 818 30.12 1.48 25.59
C ALA A 818 29.74 2.12 24.26
N THR A 819 30.19 1.49 23.18
CA THR A 819 29.81 1.77 21.80
C THR A 819 29.38 0.47 21.17
N THR A 820 28.20 0.49 20.56
CA THR A 820 27.71 -0.56 19.66
C THR A 820 27.49 0.07 18.28
N TRP A 821 28.33 -0.29 17.32
CA TRP A 821 28.35 0.33 16.00
C TRP A 821 28.00 -0.66 14.90
N LEU A 822 26.90 -0.40 14.24
CA LEU A 822 26.43 -1.17 13.08
C LEU A 822 26.79 -0.44 11.80
N LYS A 823 27.01 -1.20 10.74
CA LYS A 823 27.19 -0.71 9.38
C LYS A 823 26.35 -1.56 8.44
N TYR A 824 25.60 -0.88 7.56
CA TYR A 824 24.70 -1.47 6.61
C TYR A 824 25.06 -1.04 5.17
N TRP A 825 25.10 -1.98 4.21
CA TRP A 825 25.36 -1.70 2.79
C TRP A 825 24.76 -2.74 1.85
#